data_675bb020e101575cd81d03cf13ae91c9
#
_entry.id   675bb020e101575cd81d03cf13ae91c9
#
_cell.length_a   1.000
_cell.length_b   1.000
_cell.length_c   1.000
_cell.angle_alpha   90.00
_cell.angle_beta   90.00
_cell.angle_gamma   90.00
#
_symmetry.space_group_name_H-M   'P 1'
#
loop_
_entity.id
_entity.type
_entity.pdbx_description
1 polymer ?
#
loop_
_entity_poly.entity_id
_entity_poly.type
_entity_poly.pdbx_seq_one_letter_code
_entity_poly.pdbx_strand_id
1 'polypeptide(L)'
;MPENMIERYLTDMGETRGTRSNVAETSFYPALERLLSDIGKNLAPKVRCVINLANRGAGLPDGGLFSADQFRRKSRDTDAKENPFLVQNPSRGVIEAKPPAEDVRRVADTEQVERYWKRYGMVLVTNFRGFALIGKGPTGQPCVLESFALAESESEFWRLTAHPRQAAAEHGERMLEYLKRVLLHNAPLAAPQDVAGILASYAHDARLRIEQADLPALTSLRQALEDALGLHFEGEKGEHFFRSTLIQTLFYGVFSAWVLWARRRDAKPKEKSGFADALRDSAVPYAVTGGFDWRSAHYLLRVPMLRALFVQVADPARLGALGLIEVLDWTAAALNRVDREEFFRSFDEGHAVQYFYEPFLHAFDPELRKELGVWYTPEEIVLYQVERVDAVLRSELDLADGLADPNVIVLDPCCGTGAYLRAVLRRIAATLHDKGGDALVANDLKKAAMERVFGFEILPAPFVIAHLQLGLELETLGAPLSDRSDPPERAGVYLTNALTGWEPPKEKPKQIAFPGFEDERDAAGKVKQEKPILVILGNPPYNAFAGVSPEEEDGLVEPYKKGLISEWGIKKFNLDELYSRFLRLAERRAASCATYRASLTSATPRSSSCASVSWTSLIRSGSTASTATVERQENERRMAAPIPQYSRRSGTGPGYGLAQPWDSS
;
A
#
# COMPACT_ATOMS: atom_id res chain seq x y z
N MET A 1 16.06 18.54 4.47
CA MET A 1 16.68 17.51 3.65
C MET A 1 17.30 16.49 4.61
N PRO A 2 16.96 15.19 4.53
CA PRO A 2 17.47 14.15 5.45
C PRO A 2 18.99 14.01 5.42
N GLU A 3 19.59 14.10 4.24
CA GLU A 3 21.04 14.00 4.04
C GLU A 3 21.84 15.03 4.87
N ASN A 4 21.28 16.20 5.07
CA ASN A 4 21.95 17.27 5.82
C ASN A 4 22.10 16.96 7.33
N MET A 5 21.23 16.13 7.93
CA MET A 5 21.34 15.78 9.37
C MET A 5 22.47 14.79 9.61
N ILE A 6 22.62 13.78 8.75
CA ILE A 6 23.67 12.76 8.86
C ILE A 6 25.03 13.34 8.45
N GLU A 7 25.09 14.13 7.37
CA GLU A 7 26.28 14.86 6.97
C GLU A 7 26.81 15.71 8.13
N ARG A 8 25.92 16.48 8.77
CA ARG A 8 26.26 17.30 9.93
C ARG A 8 26.75 16.48 11.12
N TYR A 9 26.06 15.35 11.42
CA TYR A 9 26.51 14.45 12.48
C TYR A 9 27.93 13.96 12.25
N LEU A 10 28.24 13.49 11.03
CA LEU A 10 29.57 13.01 10.67
C LEU A 10 30.63 14.14 10.71
N THR A 11 30.26 15.34 10.30
CA THR A 11 31.13 16.53 10.40
C THR A 11 31.43 16.85 11.84
N ASP A 12 30.41 16.97 12.71
CA ASP A 12 30.56 17.24 14.14
C ASP A 12 31.45 16.17 14.82
N MET A 13 31.31 14.89 14.45
CA MET A 13 32.13 13.79 14.96
C MET A 13 33.60 13.92 14.53
N GLY A 14 33.84 14.22 13.26
CA GLY A 14 35.19 14.42 12.71
C GLY A 14 35.91 15.63 13.31
N GLU A 15 35.22 16.77 13.44
CA GLU A 15 35.74 17.98 14.06
C GLU A 15 36.10 17.76 15.55
N THR A 16 35.19 17.11 16.30
CA THR A 16 35.42 16.78 17.71
C THR A 16 36.65 15.91 17.88
N ARG A 17 36.84 14.91 17.04
CA ARG A 17 38.07 14.08 17.04
C ARG A 17 39.31 14.89 16.76
N GLY A 18 39.24 15.81 15.80
CA GLY A 18 40.37 16.65 15.38
C GLY A 18 40.92 17.59 16.46
N THR A 19 40.17 17.82 17.53
CA THR A 19 40.56 18.81 18.58
C THR A 19 41.67 18.31 19.52
N ARG A 20 41.82 16.97 19.71
CA ARG A 20 42.80 16.40 20.67
C ARG A 20 43.21 14.98 20.25
N SER A 21 44.41 14.56 20.73
CA SER A 21 44.90 13.20 20.54
C SER A 21 44.16 12.12 21.35
N ASN A 22 43.50 12.53 22.45
CA ASN A 22 42.68 11.65 23.28
C ASN A 22 41.38 12.38 23.65
N VAL A 23 40.29 12.11 22.95
CA VAL A 23 39.00 12.76 23.12
C VAL A 23 38.13 11.88 24.04
N ALA A 24 37.64 12.48 25.14
CA ALA A 24 36.72 11.78 26.05
C ALA A 24 35.40 11.50 25.32
N GLU A 25 34.79 10.35 25.62
CA GLU A 25 33.52 9.92 25.08
C GLU A 25 32.41 10.99 25.17
N THR A 26 32.34 11.67 26.31
CA THR A 26 31.38 12.73 26.57
C THR A 26 31.47 13.92 25.62
N SER A 27 32.61 14.10 24.93
CA SER A 27 32.80 15.14 23.90
C SER A 27 31.92 14.89 22.65
N PHE A 28 31.50 13.67 22.39
CA PHE A 28 30.66 13.31 21.26
C PHE A 28 29.14 13.38 21.56
N TYR A 29 28.75 13.52 22.84
CA TYR A 29 27.35 13.58 23.25
C TYR A 29 26.55 14.71 22.59
N PRO A 30 27.08 15.94 22.39
CA PRO A 30 26.33 17.00 21.73
C PRO A 30 25.96 16.69 20.28
N ALA A 31 26.82 15.97 19.55
CA ALA A 31 26.54 15.55 18.17
C ALA A 31 25.39 14.50 18.16
N LEU A 32 25.43 13.53 19.06
CA LEU A 32 24.37 12.51 19.21
C LEU A 32 23.03 13.13 19.63
N GLU A 33 23.04 14.02 20.65
CA GLU A 33 21.84 14.70 21.13
C GLU A 33 21.16 15.50 20.01
N ARG A 34 21.96 16.26 19.26
CA ARG A 34 21.48 17.06 18.12
C ARG A 34 20.85 16.18 17.07
N LEU A 35 21.55 15.12 16.65
CA LEU A 35 21.03 14.17 15.66
C LEU A 35 19.68 13.61 16.06
N LEU A 36 19.59 13.00 17.25
CA LEU A 36 18.37 12.37 17.73
C LEU A 36 17.22 13.37 17.96
N SER A 37 17.55 14.59 18.44
CA SER A 37 16.57 15.65 18.64
C SER A 37 16.07 16.23 17.31
N ASP A 38 16.92 16.39 16.30
CA ASP A 38 16.52 16.91 14.99
C ASP A 38 15.64 15.90 14.25
N ILE A 39 15.95 14.62 14.31
CA ILE A 39 15.07 13.55 13.82
C ILE A 39 13.74 13.58 14.58
N GLY A 40 13.80 13.58 15.91
CA GLY A 40 12.63 13.50 16.78
C GLY A 40 11.64 14.67 16.64
N LYS A 41 12.10 15.86 16.24
CA LYS A 41 11.22 17.02 15.97
C LYS A 41 10.24 16.78 14.82
N ASN A 42 10.62 15.94 13.85
CA ASN A 42 9.86 15.66 12.65
C ASN A 42 8.95 14.43 12.80
N LEU A 43 9.01 13.74 13.95
CA LEU A 43 8.17 12.57 14.22
C LEU A 43 6.79 12.95 14.76
N ALA A 44 5.84 12.05 14.57
CA ALA A 44 4.53 12.08 15.19
C ALA A 44 4.31 10.76 15.97
N PRO A 45 4.33 10.78 17.32
CA PRO A 45 4.56 11.92 18.21
C PRO A 45 6.03 12.38 18.25
N LYS A 46 6.24 13.69 18.48
CA LYS A 46 7.57 14.26 18.61
C LYS A 46 8.36 13.66 19.77
N VAL A 47 9.66 13.47 19.55
CA VAL A 47 10.58 12.94 20.55
C VAL A 47 11.75 13.93 20.73
N ARG A 48 12.24 14.07 21.95
CA ARG A 48 13.43 14.87 22.28
C ARG A 48 14.44 14.03 23.04
N CYS A 49 15.68 14.12 22.65
CA CYS A 49 16.82 13.59 23.37
C CYS A 49 17.30 14.60 24.41
N VAL A 50 17.65 14.14 25.61
CA VAL A 50 18.30 14.92 26.66
C VAL A 50 19.45 14.09 27.22
N ILE A 51 20.64 14.66 27.25
CA ILE A 51 21.87 14.03 27.74
C ILE A 51 22.08 14.34 29.23
N ASN A 52 22.87 13.49 29.92
CA ASN A 52 23.20 13.58 31.33
C ASN A 52 21.98 13.55 32.27
N LEU A 53 21.31 12.42 32.28
CA LEU A 53 20.16 12.20 33.15
C LEU A 53 20.58 12.02 34.63
N ALA A 54 19.71 12.46 35.55
CA ALA A 54 19.86 12.18 36.97
C ALA A 54 19.65 10.68 37.29
N ASN A 55 20.35 10.16 38.29
CA ASN A 55 20.16 8.80 38.78
C ASN A 55 18.75 8.61 39.36
N ARG A 56 18.03 7.61 38.86
CA ARG A 56 16.67 7.25 39.27
C ARG A 56 16.56 5.85 39.84
N GLY A 57 17.63 5.39 40.47
CA GLY A 57 17.68 4.07 41.15
C GLY A 57 18.16 2.93 40.25
N ALA A 58 18.48 3.19 38.99
CA ALA A 58 19.05 2.19 38.07
C ALA A 58 20.50 2.52 37.65
N GLY A 59 21.03 3.68 38.04
CA GLY A 59 22.31 4.22 37.62
C GLY A 59 22.15 5.56 36.88
N LEU A 60 23.18 5.97 36.15
CA LEU A 60 23.23 7.23 35.39
C LEU A 60 23.29 6.90 33.90
N PRO A 61 22.14 6.80 33.20
CA PRO A 61 22.17 6.69 31.76
C PRO A 61 22.75 7.96 31.13
N ASP A 62 23.47 7.82 30.01
CA ASP A 62 24.09 8.93 29.30
C ASP A 62 23.05 9.88 28.70
N GLY A 63 21.89 9.36 28.33
CA GLY A 63 20.78 10.16 27.82
C GLY A 63 19.41 9.51 27.98
N GLY A 64 18.36 10.30 27.70
CA GLY A 64 16.98 9.84 27.71
C GLY A 64 16.16 10.42 26.57
N LEU A 65 15.16 9.66 26.15
CA LEU A 65 14.24 9.97 25.08
C LEU A 65 12.86 10.30 25.66
N PHE A 66 12.39 11.50 25.44
CA PHE A 66 11.16 12.05 26.01
C PHE A 66 10.12 12.32 24.93
N SER A 67 8.85 12.01 25.18
CA SER A 67 7.74 12.33 24.30
C SER A 67 7.23 13.76 24.46
N ALA A 68 6.48 14.26 23.46
CA ALA A 68 6.03 15.65 23.40
C ALA A 68 5.13 16.08 24.57
N ASP A 69 4.33 15.17 25.12
CA ASP A 69 3.47 15.41 26.29
C ASP A 69 4.28 15.74 27.55
N GLN A 70 5.47 15.16 27.69
CA GLN A 70 6.39 15.43 28.78
C GLN A 70 6.99 16.84 28.71
N PHE A 71 6.97 17.48 27.55
CA PHE A 71 7.43 18.88 27.37
C PHE A 71 6.34 19.91 27.63
N ARG A 72 5.07 19.55 27.44
CA ARG A 72 3.93 20.47 27.49
C ARG A 72 3.35 20.65 28.86
N ARG A 73 3.66 19.79 29.83
CA ARG A 73 3.19 19.94 31.21
C ARG A 73 3.85 21.14 31.85
N LYS A 74 3.23 22.30 31.72
CA LYS A 74 3.37 23.37 32.69
C LYS A 74 2.77 22.83 34.00
N SER A 75 3.61 22.32 34.90
CA SER A 75 3.22 22.03 36.26
C SER A 75 2.63 23.31 36.84
N ARG A 76 1.32 23.30 37.16
CA ARG A 76 0.67 24.38 37.90
C ARG A 76 1.06 24.38 39.37
N ASP A 77 1.78 23.35 39.84
CA ASP A 77 1.98 23.07 41.25
C ASP A 77 3.39 22.59 41.57
N THR A 78 4.43 23.26 41.15
CA THR A 78 5.73 23.06 41.80
C THR A 78 6.66 24.24 41.51
N ASP A 79 7.40 24.61 42.54
CA ASP A 79 8.43 25.62 42.51
C ASP A 79 9.25 25.65 41.21
N ALA A 80 9.25 26.78 40.56
CA ALA A 80 9.82 27.03 39.24
C ALA A 80 11.37 26.84 39.13
N LYS A 81 11.96 26.01 39.97
CA LYS A 81 13.42 25.79 40.06
C LYS A 81 13.89 24.43 39.53
N GLU A 82 13.05 23.43 39.33
CA GLU A 82 13.50 22.15 38.81
C GLU A 82 13.17 21.96 37.32
N ASN A 83 14.19 21.63 36.56
CA ASN A 83 14.06 21.27 35.15
C ASN A 83 13.13 20.04 35.06
N PRO A 84 11.97 20.12 34.35
CA PRO A 84 10.99 19.02 34.28
C PRO A 84 11.57 17.70 33.75
N PHE A 85 12.67 17.73 32.99
CA PHE A 85 13.37 16.53 32.51
C PHE A 85 14.18 15.83 33.60
N LEU A 86 14.54 16.52 34.66
CA LEU A 86 15.22 15.92 35.79
C LEU A 86 14.25 15.19 36.72
N VAL A 87 12.95 15.47 36.61
CA VAL A 87 11.90 14.91 37.49
C VAL A 87 11.14 13.77 36.82
N GLN A 88 11.03 13.73 35.50
CA GLN A 88 10.26 12.73 34.76
C GLN A 88 11.13 11.57 34.24
N ASN A 89 10.61 10.34 34.26
CA ASN A 89 11.24 9.22 33.56
C ASN A 89 11.08 9.40 32.05
N PRO A 90 12.12 9.12 31.23
CA PRO A 90 12.01 9.15 29.79
C PRO A 90 11.02 8.08 29.30
N SER A 91 9.92 8.50 28.67
CA SER A 91 8.85 7.60 28.22
C SER A 91 9.23 6.76 27.00
N ARG A 92 10.27 7.18 26.28
CA ARG A 92 10.75 6.52 25.07
C ARG A 92 12.01 5.70 25.30
N GLY A 93 12.52 5.63 26.53
CA GLY A 93 13.70 4.86 26.90
C GLY A 93 14.93 5.72 27.15
N VAL A 94 16.06 5.06 27.35
CA VAL A 94 17.34 5.68 27.70
C VAL A 94 18.44 5.33 26.70
N ILE A 95 19.55 6.05 26.78
CA ILE A 95 20.73 5.89 25.92
C ILE A 95 21.91 5.49 26.81
N GLU A 96 22.65 4.48 26.36
CA GLU A 96 23.97 4.11 26.87
C GLU A 96 24.97 4.26 25.74
N ALA A 97 25.92 5.16 25.89
CA ALA A 97 26.97 5.42 24.90
C ALA A 97 28.31 4.88 25.39
N LYS A 98 29.16 4.49 24.46
CA LYS A 98 30.53 4.04 24.70
C LYS A 98 31.47 4.60 23.63
N PRO A 99 32.77 4.67 23.88
CA PRO A 99 33.74 5.12 22.87
C PRO A 99 33.64 4.35 21.55
N PRO A 100 33.96 4.99 20.40
CA PRO A 100 33.89 4.34 19.08
C PRO A 100 34.72 3.05 18.93
N ALA A 101 35.72 2.85 19.77
CA ALA A 101 36.54 1.63 19.80
C ALA A 101 35.79 0.40 20.37
N GLU A 102 34.77 0.60 21.19
CA GLU A 102 34.05 -0.49 21.85
C GLU A 102 33.08 -1.18 20.90
N ASP A 103 32.76 -2.45 21.21
CA ASP A 103 31.78 -3.24 20.46
C ASP A 103 30.39 -3.06 21.07
N VAL A 104 29.45 -2.49 20.30
CA VAL A 104 28.06 -2.27 20.69
C VAL A 104 27.37 -3.54 21.18
N ARG A 105 27.65 -4.70 20.56
CA ARG A 105 27.04 -5.98 20.96
C ARG A 105 27.49 -6.42 22.35
N ARG A 106 28.77 -6.23 22.68
CA ARG A 106 29.29 -6.51 24.03
C ARG A 106 28.69 -5.59 25.07
N VAL A 107 28.54 -4.31 24.74
CA VAL A 107 27.91 -3.33 25.63
C VAL A 107 26.44 -3.67 25.86
N ALA A 108 25.74 -4.08 24.82
CA ALA A 108 24.32 -4.47 24.89
C ALA A 108 24.06 -5.65 25.84
N ASP A 109 25.05 -6.52 26.06
CA ASP A 109 24.95 -7.72 26.90
C ASP A 109 25.45 -7.51 28.34
N THR A 110 25.53 -6.26 28.80
CA THR A 110 26.01 -5.93 30.14
C THR A 110 24.86 -5.88 31.17
N GLU A 111 25.17 -6.20 32.43
CA GLU A 111 24.24 -6.05 33.55
C GLU A 111 23.73 -4.59 33.71
N GLN A 112 24.51 -3.62 33.30
CA GLN A 112 24.11 -2.21 33.34
C GLN A 112 22.96 -1.94 32.37
N VAL A 113 23.06 -2.44 31.15
CA VAL A 113 22.01 -2.31 30.12
C VAL A 113 20.76 -3.08 30.55
N GLU A 114 20.92 -4.28 31.13
CA GLU A 114 19.79 -5.05 31.67
C GLU A 114 19.05 -4.29 32.80
N ARG A 115 19.77 -3.65 33.72
CA ARG A 115 19.17 -2.80 34.77
C ARG A 115 18.42 -1.60 34.18
N TYR A 116 18.97 -0.97 33.18
CA TYR A 116 18.31 0.15 32.47
C TYR A 116 17.04 -0.34 31.77
N TRP A 117 17.12 -1.46 31.07
CA TRP A 117 15.95 -2.03 30.42
C TRP A 117 14.84 -2.38 31.43
N LYS A 118 15.15 -3.02 32.53
CA LYS A 118 14.18 -3.33 33.60
C LYS A 118 13.48 -2.08 34.12
N ARG A 119 14.16 -0.95 34.14
CA ARG A 119 13.63 0.32 34.67
C ARG A 119 12.88 1.14 33.65
N TYR A 120 13.39 1.22 32.42
CA TYR A 120 12.92 2.15 31.40
C TYR A 120 12.25 1.45 30.20
N GLY A 121 12.30 0.13 30.11
CA GLY A 121 11.66 -0.68 29.09
C GLY A 121 12.37 -0.70 27.72
N MET A 122 13.28 0.26 27.48
CA MET A 122 14.03 0.35 26.22
C MET A 122 15.37 1.03 26.48
N VAL A 123 16.43 0.52 25.84
CA VAL A 123 17.76 1.10 25.86
C VAL A 123 18.30 1.20 24.43
N LEU A 124 18.74 2.38 24.02
CA LEU A 124 19.56 2.58 22.82
C LEU A 124 21.02 2.51 23.23
N VAL A 125 21.71 1.44 22.86
CA VAL A 125 23.14 1.29 23.05
C VAL A 125 23.86 1.80 21.81
N THR A 126 24.90 2.65 21.97
CA THR A 126 25.66 3.16 20.85
C THR A 126 27.14 3.35 21.19
N ASN A 127 27.99 3.20 20.20
CA ASN A 127 29.39 3.65 20.19
C ASN A 127 29.62 4.71 19.11
N PHE A 128 28.57 5.48 18.76
CA PHE A 128 28.52 6.55 17.74
C PHE A 128 28.64 6.06 16.29
N ARG A 129 29.26 4.92 16.01
CA ARG A 129 29.32 4.30 14.68
C ARG A 129 28.34 3.14 14.51
N GLY A 130 27.97 2.51 15.61
CA GLY A 130 26.98 1.43 15.69
C GLY A 130 25.91 1.75 16.71
N PHE A 131 24.74 1.21 16.50
CA PHE A 131 23.55 1.42 17.31
C PHE A 131 22.81 0.10 17.49
N ALA A 132 22.38 -0.21 18.72
CA ALA A 132 21.58 -1.37 19.03
C ALA A 132 20.37 -0.99 19.90
N LEU A 133 19.19 -1.37 19.48
CA LEU A 133 17.96 -1.18 20.20
C LEU A 133 17.71 -2.40 21.10
N ILE A 134 17.70 -2.21 22.42
CA ILE A 134 17.40 -3.24 23.39
C ILE A 134 15.98 -3.08 23.88
N GLY A 135 15.20 -4.12 23.73
CA GLY A 135 13.81 -4.16 24.17
C GLY A 135 13.38 -5.54 24.64
N LYS A 136 12.08 -5.74 24.81
CA LYS A 136 11.50 -7.00 25.29
C LYS A 136 11.49 -8.04 24.17
N GLY A 137 12.26 -9.10 24.33
CA GLY A 137 12.28 -10.24 23.40
C GLY A 137 11.06 -11.15 23.54
N PRO A 138 10.95 -12.17 22.66
CA PRO A 138 9.84 -13.14 22.68
C PRO A 138 9.73 -13.93 23.99
N THR A 139 10.85 -14.17 24.65
CA THR A 139 10.90 -14.86 25.96
C THR A 139 10.58 -13.97 27.14
N GLY A 140 10.30 -12.68 26.90
CA GLY A 140 10.08 -11.69 27.95
C GLY A 140 11.35 -11.12 28.58
N GLN A 141 12.53 -11.53 28.11
CA GLN A 141 13.83 -11.04 28.53
C GLN A 141 14.34 -9.95 27.57
N PRO A 142 15.29 -9.08 28.01
CA PRO A 142 15.91 -8.12 27.11
C PRO A 142 16.70 -8.81 26.00
N CYS A 143 16.60 -8.31 24.80
CA CYS A 143 17.43 -8.72 23.67
C CYS A 143 17.63 -7.56 22.71
N VAL A 144 18.62 -7.69 21.82
CA VAL A 144 18.77 -6.78 20.69
C VAL A 144 17.60 -7.02 19.74
N LEU A 145 16.75 -6.00 19.56
CA LEU A 145 15.61 -6.04 18.64
C LEU A 145 16.00 -5.63 17.24
N GLU A 146 16.75 -4.54 17.11
CA GLU A 146 17.28 -4.01 15.86
C GLU A 146 18.70 -3.48 16.07
N SER A 147 19.55 -3.56 15.06
CA SER A 147 20.87 -2.95 15.06
C SER A 147 21.20 -2.31 13.72
N PHE A 148 22.02 -1.27 13.77
CA PHE A 148 22.54 -0.57 12.60
C PHE A 148 24.02 -0.26 12.82
N ALA A 149 24.85 -0.54 11.82
CA ALA A 149 26.27 -0.17 11.80
C ALA A 149 26.53 0.78 10.62
N LEU A 150 27.02 1.97 10.92
CA LEU A 150 27.52 2.91 9.93
C LEU A 150 28.90 2.47 9.42
N ALA A 151 29.69 1.87 10.32
CA ALA A 151 31.00 1.30 10.02
C ALA A 151 31.27 0.07 10.92
N GLU A 152 31.89 -0.95 10.37
CA GLU A 152 32.24 -2.17 11.12
C GLU A 152 33.42 -1.97 12.06
N SER A 153 34.34 -1.06 11.74
CA SER A 153 35.51 -0.75 12.55
C SER A 153 35.62 0.75 12.90
N GLU A 154 36.37 1.05 13.96
CA GLU A 154 36.66 2.42 14.34
C GLU A 154 37.43 3.17 13.23
N SER A 155 38.41 2.51 12.61
CA SER A 155 39.20 3.10 11.53
C SER A 155 38.37 3.45 10.32
N GLU A 156 37.41 2.62 9.96
CA GLU A 156 36.47 2.87 8.88
C GLU A 156 35.55 4.06 9.22
N PHE A 157 35.00 4.09 10.43
CA PHE A 157 34.17 5.20 10.88
C PHE A 157 34.89 6.55 10.73
N TRP A 158 36.14 6.62 11.18
CA TRP A 158 36.87 7.85 11.04
C TRP A 158 37.24 8.20 9.59
N ARG A 159 37.33 7.23 8.71
CA ARG A 159 37.45 7.46 7.27
C ARG A 159 36.15 8.06 6.69
N LEU A 160 34.99 7.58 7.13
CA LEU A 160 33.68 8.14 6.72
C LEU A 160 33.52 9.58 7.18
N THR A 161 33.95 9.93 8.40
CA THR A 161 33.88 11.31 8.89
C THR A 161 34.82 12.29 8.16
N ALA A 162 35.82 11.78 7.44
CA ALA A 162 36.66 12.61 6.57
C ALA A 162 35.94 13.01 5.25
N HIS A 163 34.89 12.26 4.85
CA HIS A 163 34.09 12.52 3.66
C HIS A 163 32.59 12.51 3.99
N PRO A 164 32.13 13.41 4.88
CA PRO A 164 30.80 13.33 5.50
C PRO A 164 29.66 13.39 4.49
N ARG A 165 29.79 14.18 3.42
CA ARG A 165 28.78 14.30 2.37
C ARG A 165 28.62 13.01 1.58
N GLN A 166 29.72 12.35 1.21
CA GLN A 166 29.68 11.08 0.49
C GLN A 166 29.10 9.97 1.38
N ALA A 167 29.55 9.89 2.64
CA ALA A 167 29.05 8.90 3.58
C ALA A 167 27.55 9.11 3.92
N ALA A 168 27.09 10.37 3.98
CA ALA A 168 25.68 10.67 4.16
C ALA A 168 24.84 10.27 2.93
N ALA A 169 25.34 10.43 1.72
CA ALA A 169 24.67 10.00 0.51
C ALA A 169 24.56 8.46 0.44
N GLU A 170 25.59 7.74 0.90
CA GLU A 170 25.64 6.28 0.84
C GLU A 170 24.84 5.58 1.96
N HIS A 171 24.93 6.10 3.20
CA HIS A 171 24.39 5.41 4.38
C HIS A 171 23.29 6.20 5.11
N GLY A 172 23.11 7.48 4.76
CA GLY A 172 22.31 8.41 5.56
C GLY A 172 20.84 8.06 5.61
N GLU A 173 20.25 7.63 4.53
CA GLU A 173 18.82 7.27 4.49
C GLU A 173 18.53 6.05 5.36
N ARG A 174 19.33 4.99 5.28
CA ARG A 174 19.19 3.81 6.14
C ARG A 174 19.37 4.13 7.62
N MET A 175 20.37 4.95 7.96
CA MET A 175 20.60 5.40 9.33
C MET A 175 19.41 6.20 9.86
N LEU A 176 18.88 7.11 9.05
CA LEU A 176 17.74 7.94 9.40
C LEU A 176 16.49 7.09 9.68
N GLU A 177 16.17 6.14 8.80
CA GLU A 177 15.01 5.26 8.98
C GLU A 177 15.16 4.37 10.22
N TYR A 178 16.36 3.82 10.46
CA TYR A 178 16.63 3.08 11.69
C TYR A 178 16.40 3.95 12.95
N LEU A 179 16.94 5.14 12.99
CA LEU A 179 16.81 6.04 14.15
C LEU A 179 15.35 6.50 14.35
N LYS A 180 14.58 6.72 13.29
CA LYS A 180 13.14 6.98 13.40
C LYS A 180 12.42 5.83 14.12
N ARG A 181 12.69 4.57 13.72
CA ARG A 181 12.09 3.40 14.35
C ARG A 181 12.48 3.27 15.81
N VAL A 182 13.73 3.51 16.15
CA VAL A 182 14.21 3.55 17.55
C VAL A 182 13.44 4.57 18.37
N LEU A 183 13.33 5.80 17.89
CA LEU A 183 12.66 6.90 18.61
C LEU A 183 11.14 6.65 18.75
N LEU A 184 10.54 5.91 17.84
CA LEU A 184 9.13 5.53 17.87
C LEU A 184 8.88 4.17 18.55
N HIS A 185 9.93 3.44 18.96
CA HIS A 185 9.76 2.06 19.44
C HIS A 185 8.72 1.93 20.55
N ASN A 186 8.79 2.76 21.58
CA ASN A 186 7.82 2.74 22.69
C ASN A 186 6.58 3.62 22.44
N ALA A 187 6.34 4.08 21.19
CA ALA A 187 5.07 4.69 20.84
C ALA A 187 3.96 3.64 20.78
N PRO A 188 2.73 3.96 21.24
CA PRO A 188 1.58 3.10 20.99
C PRO A 188 1.40 2.91 19.48
N LEU A 189 1.17 1.68 19.05
CA LEU A 189 0.80 1.34 17.68
C LEU A 189 -0.68 0.93 17.69
N ALA A 190 -1.56 1.89 17.58
CA ALA A 190 -3.00 1.69 17.70
C ALA A 190 -3.75 2.13 16.44
N ALA A 191 -3.34 3.24 15.84
CA ALA A 191 -3.96 3.71 14.60
C ALA A 191 -3.38 3.01 13.36
N PRO A 192 -4.19 2.71 12.34
CA PRO A 192 -3.71 2.14 11.08
C PRO A 192 -2.60 2.96 10.40
N GLN A 193 -2.63 4.29 10.52
CA GLN A 193 -1.60 5.18 9.98
C GLN A 193 -0.24 5.00 10.68
N ASP A 194 -0.24 4.75 12.01
CA ASP A 194 1.01 4.51 12.75
C ASP A 194 1.65 3.19 12.29
N VAL A 195 0.82 2.17 12.12
CA VAL A 195 1.26 0.87 11.59
C VAL A 195 1.78 1.03 10.16
N ALA A 196 1.07 1.76 9.30
CA ALA A 196 1.49 2.07 7.93
C ALA A 196 2.85 2.78 7.89
N GLY A 197 3.05 3.77 8.75
CA GLY A 197 4.29 4.53 8.83
C GLY A 197 5.49 3.67 9.24
N ILE A 198 5.32 2.79 10.24
CA ILE A 198 6.42 1.92 10.68
C ILE A 198 6.73 0.83 9.64
N LEU A 199 5.72 0.26 8.98
CA LEU A 199 5.93 -0.70 7.91
C LEU A 199 6.59 -0.05 6.69
N ALA A 200 6.23 1.18 6.35
CA ALA A 200 6.88 1.94 5.28
C ALA A 200 8.36 2.18 5.56
N SER A 201 8.74 2.46 6.81
CA SER A 201 10.13 2.61 7.21
C SER A 201 10.93 1.30 7.03
N TYR A 202 10.34 0.15 7.37
CA TYR A 202 10.97 -1.16 7.09
C TYR A 202 11.04 -1.45 5.59
N ALA A 203 10.00 -1.10 4.84
CA ALA A 203 9.99 -1.25 3.39
C ALA A 203 11.06 -0.39 2.70
N HIS A 204 11.29 0.82 3.21
CA HIS A 204 12.40 1.67 2.77
C HIS A 204 13.77 1.02 2.99
N ASP A 205 14.03 0.47 4.20
CA ASP A 205 15.26 -0.27 4.47
C ASP A 205 15.42 -1.47 3.52
N ALA A 206 14.33 -2.22 3.30
CA ALA A 206 14.31 -3.34 2.35
C ALA A 206 14.63 -2.90 0.92
N ARG A 207 14.07 -1.76 0.45
CA ARG A 207 14.33 -1.20 -0.88
C ARG A 207 15.81 -0.87 -1.06
N LEU A 208 16.39 -0.15 -0.12
CA LEU A 208 17.81 0.23 -0.18
C LEU A 208 18.76 -0.97 -0.21
N ARG A 209 18.40 -2.08 0.47
CA ARG A 209 19.16 -3.33 0.42
C ARG A 209 19.06 -3.99 -0.96
N ILE A 210 17.88 -4.00 -1.59
CA ILE A 210 17.67 -4.55 -2.93
C ILE A 210 18.37 -3.71 -3.99
N GLU A 211 18.37 -2.38 -3.88
CA GLU A 211 19.05 -1.50 -4.84
C GLU A 211 20.56 -1.70 -4.87
N GLN A 212 21.15 -2.08 -3.74
CA GLN A 212 22.60 -2.36 -3.62
C GLN A 212 23.00 -3.78 -4.01
N ALA A 213 22.02 -4.67 -4.21
CA ALA A 213 22.30 -6.09 -4.50
C ALA A 213 22.31 -6.37 -6.01
N ASP A 214 23.34 -7.09 -6.47
CA ASP A 214 23.36 -7.69 -7.81
C ASP A 214 22.53 -8.99 -7.79
N LEU A 215 21.47 -9.06 -8.61
CA LEU A 215 20.42 -10.04 -8.45
C LEU A 215 20.11 -10.90 -9.68
N PRO A 216 21.00 -11.78 -10.11
CA PRO A 216 20.66 -12.80 -11.11
C PRO A 216 19.44 -13.65 -10.68
N ALA A 217 19.24 -13.82 -9.37
CA ALA A 217 18.16 -14.61 -8.80
C ALA A 217 16.75 -13.99 -9.00
N LEU A 218 16.63 -12.68 -9.30
CA LEU A 218 15.34 -12.04 -9.58
C LEU A 218 14.95 -12.04 -11.06
N THR A 219 15.85 -12.40 -11.97
CA THR A 219 15.56 -12.41 -13.41
C THR A 219 14.41 -13.35 -13.76
N SER A 220 14.39 -14.55 -13.18
CA SER A 220 13.29 -15.51 -13.40
C SER A 220 11.96 -15.03 -12.84
N LEU A 221 11.98 -14.32 -11.71
CA LEU A 221 10.77 -13.74 -11.11
C LEU A 221 10.27 -12.55 -11.92
N ARG A 222 11.18 -11.70 -12.42
CA ARG A 222 10.85 -10.61 -13.32
C ARG A 222 10.16 -11.12 -14.57
N GLN A 223 10.75 -12.10 -15.25
CA GLN A 223 10.17 -12.71 -16.45
C GLN A 223 8.80 -13.31 -16.18
N ALA A 224 8.62 -14.01 -15.08
CA ALA A 224 7.34 -14.60 -14.73
C ALA A 224 6.25 -13.55 -14.43
N LEU A 225 6.61 -12.42 -13.83
CA LEU A 225 5.69 -11.30 -13.64
C LEU A 225 5.35 -10.62 -14.97
N GLU A 226 6.32 -10.41 -15.84
CA GLU A 226 6.09 -9.87 -17.18
C GLU A 226 5.14 -10.75 -17.98
N ASP A 227 5.39 -12.06 -18.01
CA ASP A 227 4.55 -13.04 -18.72
C ASP A 227 3.12 -13.15 -18.12
N ALA A 228 3.00 -13.05 -16.78
CA ALA A 228 1.71 -13.13 -16.10
C ALA A 228 0.85 -11.87 -16.30
N LEU A 229 1.48 -10.71 -16.28
CA LEU A 229 0.83 -9.41 -16.40
C LEU A 229 0.65 -8.98 -17.86
N GLY A 230 1.37 -9.61 -18.80
CA GLY A 230 1.40 -9.18 -20.21
C GLY A 230 2.02 -7.80 -20.36
N LEU A 231 3.20 -7.59 -19.78
CA LEU A 231 3.90 -6.31 -19.83
C LEU A 231 5.43 -6.54 -19.74
N HIS A 232 6.20 -5.49 -20.08
CA HIS A 232 7.65 -5.50 -19.93
C HIS A 232 8.12 -4.33 -19.08
N PHE A 233 9.08 -4.58 -18.17
CA PHE A 233 9.68 -3.54 -17.34
C PHE A 233 10.85 -2.91 -18.10
N GLU A 234 10.65 -1.72 -18.67
CA GLU A 234 11.62 -1.06 -19.55
C GLU A 234 12.42 0.04 -18.84
N GLY A 235 13.74 0.04 -19.07
CA GLY A 235 14.65 1.09 -18.60
C GLY A 235 14.71 1.23 -17.07
N GLU A 236 15.24 2.36 -16.59
CA GLU A 236 15.38 2.65 -15.17
C GLU A 236 14.03 2.70 -14.44
N LYS A 237 13.01 3.24 -15.08
CA LYS A 237 11.66 3.31 -14.51
C LYS A 237 11.03 1.92 -14.35
N GLY A 238 11.20 1.06 -15.34
CA GLY A 238 10.72 -0.32 -15.28
C GLY A 238 11.43 -1.12 -14.18
N GLU A 239 12.72 -0.91 -14.00
CA GLU A 239 13.49 -1.52 -12.91
C GLU A 239 13.03 -1.01 -11.54
N HIS A 240 12.83 0.30 -11.38
CA HIS A 240 12.29 0.88 -10.15
C HIS A 240 10.89 0.32 -9.84
N PHE A 241 10.01 0.26 -10.84
CA PHE A 241 8.67 -0.31 -10.71
C PHE A 241 8.71 -1.78 -10.27
N PHE A 242 9.55 -2.60 -10.90
CA PHE A 242 9.73 -4.01 -10.54
C PHE A 242 10.18 -4.18 -9.09
N ARG A 243 11.25 -3.48 -8.69
CA ARG A 243 11.79 -3.55 -7.31
C ARG A 243 10.78 -3.06 -6.28
N SER A 244 10.12 -1.95 -6.55
CA SER A 244 9.05 -1.42 -5.70
C SER A 244 7.89 -2.40 -5.56
N THR A 245 7.48 -3.04 -6.66
CA THR A 245 6.45 -4.09 -6.68
C THR A 245 6.81 -5.27 -5.79
N LEU A 246 8.06 -5.75 -5.81
CA LEU A 246 8.51 -6.85 -4.95
C LEU A 246 8.40 -6.49 -3.47
N ILE A 247 8.88 -5.31 -3.09
CA ILE A 247 8.83 -4.83 -1.70
C ILE A 247 7.39 -4.66 -1.25
N GLN A 248 6.57 -4.01 -2.07
CA GLN A 248 5.15 -3.87 -1.77
C GLN A 248 4.48 -5.23 -1.57
N THR A 249 4.75 -6.20 -2.43
CA THR A 249 4.19 -7.56 -2.31
C THR A 249 4.57 -8.21 -0.97
N LEU A 250 5.84 -8.08 -0.54
CA LEU A 250 6.27 -8.62 0.75
C LEU A 250 5.53 -7.96 1.91
N PHE A 251 5.52 -6.63 1.96
CA PHE A 251 4.98 -5.91 3.11
C PHE A 251 3.46 -5.97 3.18
N TYR A 252 2.75 -5.86 2.04
CA TYR A 252 1.30 -6.05 2.00
C TYR A 252 0.90 -7.49 2.24
N GLY A 253 1.70 -8.46 1.77
CA GLY A 253 1.51 -9.86 2.07
C GLY A 253 1.64 -10.15 3.56
N VAL A 254 2.69 -9.67 4.20
CA VAL A 254 2.91 -9.80 5.66
C VAL A 254 1.80 -9.11 6.44
N PHE A 255 1.43 -7.88 6.07
CA PHE A 255 0.35 -7.14 6.72
C PHE A 255 -1.00 -7.86 6.58
N SER A 256 -1.37 -8.30 5.38
CA SER A 256 -2.63 -9.02 5.15
C SER A 256 -2.69 -10.33 5.93
N ALA A 257 -1.57 -11.06 5.97
CA ALA A 257 -1.47 -12.27 6.78
C ALA A 257 -1.62 -11.97 8.28
N TRP A 258 -1.02 -10.89 8.77
CA TRP A 258 -1.18 -10.44 10.15
C TRP A 258 -2.64 -10.08 10.48
N VAL A 259 -3.34 -9.35 9.61
CA VAL A 259 -4.76 -9.03 9.78
C VAL A 259 -5.59 -10.30 9.90
N LEU A 260 -5.39 -11.25 9.00
CA LEU A 260 -6.11 -12.54 9.02
C LEU A 260 -5.77 -13.37 10.26
N TRP A 261 -4.50 -13.38 10.68
CA TRP A 261 -4.07 -14.05 11.90
C TRP A 261 -4.70 -13.45 13.15
N ALA A 262 -4.67 -12.12 13.27
CA ALA A 262 -5.19 -11.39 14.41
C ALA A 262 -6.70 -11.62 14.60
N ARG A 263 -7.48 -11.52 13.50
CA ARG A 263 -8.92 -11.77 13.53
C ARG A 263 -9.28 -13.20 13.92
N ARG A 264 -8.54 -14.21 13.43
CA ARG A 264 -8.77 -15.61 13.81
C ARG A 264 -8.52 -15.84 15.30
N ARG A 265 -7.54 -15.17 15.89
CA ARG A 265 -7.19 -15.29 17.31
C ARG A 265 -8.22 -14.64 18.23
N ASP A 266 -8.79 -13.52 17.79
CA ASP A 266 -9.76 -12.75 18.57
C ASP A 266 -11.21 -13.25 18.37
N ALA A 267 -11.44 -14.11 17.39
CA ALA A 267 -12.73 -14.78 17.19
C ALA A 267 -13.03 -15.70 18.39
N LYS A 268 -14.14 -15.41 19.11
CA LYS A 268 -14.63 -16.30 20.18
C LYS A 268 -14.84 -17.70 19.61
N PRO A 269 -14.38 -18.77 20.27
CA PRO A 269 -14.65 -20.13 19.82
C PRO A 269 -16.17 -20.29 19.69
N LYS A 270 -16.64 -20.53 18.46
CA LYS A 270 -18.04 -20.92 18.26
C LYS A 270 -18.22 -22.23 19.01
N GLU A 271 -19.17 -22.27 19.94
CA GLU A 271 -19.53 -23.48 20.65
C GLU A 271 -19.75 -24.61 19.63
N LYS A 272 -18.95 -25.69 19.80
CA LYS A 272 -18.98 -26.92 18.99
C LYS A 272 -18.44 -26.84 17.57
N SER A 273 -17.16 -26.53 17.39
CA SER A 273 -16.42 -27.08 16.26
C SER A 273 -16.07 -28.54 16.57
N GLY A 274 -16.44 -29.47 15.68
CA GLY A 274 -16.17 -30.88 15.89
C GLY A 274 -14.65 -31.18 15.87
N PHE A 275 -14.27 -32.38 16.41
CA PHE A 275 -12.89 -32.89 16.46
C PHE A 275 -12.12 -32.76 15.12
N ALA A 276 -12.81 -32.82 13.98
CA ALA A 276 -12.24 -32.61 12.65
C ALA A 276 -11.80 -31.15 12.39
N ASP A 277 -12.45 -30.17 13.01
CA ASP A 277 -12.08 -28.75 12.90
C ASP A 277 -10.84 -28.42 13.76
N ALA A 278 -10.74 -29.03 14.95
CA ALA A 278 -9.57 -28.93 15.81
C ALA A 278 -8.31 -29.57 15.18
N LEU A 279 -8.46 -30.68 14.42
CA LEU A 279 -7.36 -31.31 13.68
C LEU A 279 -6.91 -30.48 12.48
N ARG A 280 -7.80 -29.74 11.82
CA ARG A 280 -7.45 -28.84 10.68
C ARG A 280 -6.84 -27.53 11.16
N ASP A 281 -7.27 -27.00 12.30
CA ASP A 281 -6.60 -25.87 12.96
C ASP A 281 -5.19 -26.24 13.47
N SER A 282 -4.97 -27.52 13.82
CA SER A 282 -3.64 -28.03 14.18
C SER A 282 -2.71 -28.28 12.99
N ALA A 283 -3.23 -28.26 11.75
CA ALA A 283 -2.42 -28.38 10.54
C ALA A 283 -1.71 -27.05 10.13
N VAL A 284 -1.96 -25.95 10.86
CA VAL A 284 -1.15 -24.72 10.79
C VAL A 284 -0.11 -24.80 11.91
N PRO A 285 1.10 -25.33 11.67
CA PRO A 285 2.14 -25.42 12.68
C PRO A 285 2.49 -23.98 13.11
N TYR A 286 2.52 -23.71 14.40
CA TYR A 286 2.90 -22.43 15.02
C TYR A 286 1.83 -21.34 15.21
N ALA A 287 0.57 -21.52 14.85
CA ALA A 287 -0.36 -20.39 14.76
C ALA A 287 -1.08 -20.02 16.07
N VAL A 288 -1.03 -20.77 17.16
CA VAL A 288 -2.01 -20.60 18.25
C VAL A 288 -1.44 -20.16 19.61
N THR A 289 -0.18 -20.36 19.90
CA THR A 289 0.39 -20.06 21.23
C THR A 289 1.44 -18.94 21.27
N GLY A 290 1.93 -18.50 20.11
CA GLY A 290 2.96 -17.46 19.95
C GLY A 290 2.45 -16.16 19.35
N GLY A 291 3.35 -15.21 19.13
CA GLY A 291 3.12 -14.02 18.31
C GLY A 291 2.99 -14.37 16.82
N PHE A 292 2.63 -13.36 16.01
CA PHE A 292 2.64 -13.47 14.56
C PHE A 292 4.09 -13.65 14.05
N ASP A 293 4.28 -14.61 13.14
CA ASP A 293 5.53 -14.84 12.41
C ASP A 293 5.26 -14.70 10.90
N TRP A 294 6.00 -13.82 10.24
CA TRP A 294 5.88 -13.60 8.79
C TRP A 294 6.10 -14.87 7.95
N ARG A 295 6.87 -15.84 8.46
CA ARG A 295 7.09 -17.13 7.77
C ARG A 295 5.81 -17.93 7.62
N SER A 296 4.82 -17.68 8.48
CA SER A 296 3.50 -18.29 8.38
C SER A 296 2.57 -17.61 7.38
N ALA A 297 2.96 -16.47 6.82
CA ALA A 297 2.11 -15.67 5.93
C ALA A 297 1.59 -16.48 4.73
N HIS A 298 2.41 -17.33 4.13
CA HIS A 298 2.00 -18.15 2.98
C HIS A 298 0.85 -19.13 3.27
N TYR A 299 0.65 -19.54 4.53
CA TYR A 299 -0.51 -20.36 4.93
C TYR A 299 -1.78 -19.52 5.14
N LEU A 300 -1.62 -18.23 5.42
CA LEU A 300 -2.72 -17.32 5.72
C LEU A 300 -3.23 -16.61 4.46
N LEU A 301 -2.37 -16.41 3.46
CA LEU A 301 -2.73 -15.78 2.20
C LEU A 301 -3.61 -16.72 1.36
N ARG A 302 -4.86 -16.30 1.12
CA ARG A 302 -5.89 -17.11 0.47
C ARG A 302 -5.87 -17.05 -1.05
N VAL A 303 -5.37 -15.94 -1.60
CA VAL A 303 -5.33 -15.69 -3.05
C VAL A 303 -4.17 -16.46 -3.65
N PRO A 304 -4.41 -17.40 -4.60
CA PRO A 304 -3.37 -18.27 -5.13
C PRO A 304 -2.19 -17.51 -5.73
N MET A 305 -2.46 -16.50 -6.55
CA MET A 305 -1.42 -15.65 -7.16
C MET A 305 -0.59 -14.92 -6.12
N LEU A 306 -1.23 -14.31 -5.11
CA LEU A 306 -0.53 -13.61 -4.04
C LEU A 306 0.33 -14.56 -3.22
N ARG A 307 -0.21 -15.73 -2.91
CA ARG A 307 0.53 -16.79 -2.21
C ARG A 307 1.73 -17.24 -3.03
N ALA A 308 1.54 -17.49 -4.34
CA ALA A 308 2.62 -17.89 -5.24
C ALA A 308 3.71 -16.81 -5.33
N LEU A 309 3.33 -15.55 -5.52
CA LEU A 309 4.26 -14.42 -5.56
C LEU A 309 4.99 -14.27 -4.23
N PHE A 310 4.27 -14.31 -3.11
CA PHE A 310 4.86 -14.21 -1.78
C PHE A 310 5.87 -15.34 -1.53
N VAL A 311 5.54 -16.59 -1.84
CA VAL A 311 6.44 -17.76 -1.67
C VAL A 311 7.70 -17.58 -2.52
N GLN A 312 7.58 -17.06 -3.74
CA GLN A 312 8.75 -16.84 -4.59
C GLN A 312 9.66 -15.72 -4.08
N VAL A 313 9.08 -14.63 -3.61
CA VAL A 313 9.86 -13.49 -3.07
C VAL A 313 10.39 -13.81 -1.67
N ALA A 314 9.60 -14.50 -0.83
CA ALA A 314 9.94 -14.86 0.54
C ALA A 314 10.78 -16.13 0.67
N ASP A 315 11.36 -16.64 -0.43
CA ASP A 315 12.30 -17.76 -0.39
C ASP A 315 13.50 -17.43 0.51
N PRO A 316 13.84 -18.28 1.52
CA PRO A 316 14.89 -17.98 2.50
C PRO A 316 16.26 -17.72 1.89
N ALA A 317 16.60 -18.42 0.81
CA ALA A 317 17.91 -18.24 0.15
C ALA A 317 17.97 -16.87 -0.55
N ARG A 318 16.90 -16.45 -1.20
CA ARG A 318 16.78 -15.12 -1.83
C ARG A 318 16.76 -14.02 -0.79
N LEU A 319 15.91 -14.15 0.24
CA LEU A 319 15.84 -13.17 1.32
C LEU A 319 17.16 -13.04 2.08
N GLY A 320 17.89 -14.17 2.28
CA GLY A 320 19.21 -14.16 2.91
C GLY A 320 20.23 -13.41 2.06
N ALA A 321 20.27 -13.68 0.75
CA ALA A 321 21.15 -12.98 -0.18
C ALA A 321 20.87 -11.46 -0.26
N LEU A 322 19.61 -11.07 -0.04
CA LEU A 322 19.15 -9.68 -0.02
C LEU A 322 19.27 -9.01 1.35
N GLY A 323 19.61 -9.75 2.41
CA GLY A 323 19.60 -9.26 3.79
C GLY A 323 18.21 -8.86 4.30
N LEU A 324 17.14 -9.44 3.74
CA LEU A 324 15.75 -9.05 4.06
C LEU A 324 15.15 -9.85 5.22
N ILE A 325 15.74 -10.98 5.61
CA ILE A 325 15.20 -11.80 6.72
C ILE A 325 15.07 -10.99 8.00
N GLU A 326 16.11 -10.24 8.35
CA GLU A 326 16.10 -9.37 9.54
C GLU A 326 14.99 -8.34 9.49
N VAL A 327 14.80 -7.69 8.33
CA VAL A 327 13.80 -6.64 8.15
C VAL A 327 12.39 -7.21 8.32
N LEU A 328 12.14 -8.41 7.84
CA LEU A 328 10.86 -9.09 8.02
C LEU A 328 10.65 -9.57 9.46
N ASP A 329 11.71 -10.00 10.14
CA ASP A 329 11.67 -10.34 11.56
C ASP A 329 11.32 -9.10 12.41
N TRP A 330 11.93 -7.95 12.14
CA TRP A 330 11.61 -6.67 12.78
C TRP A 330 10.19 -6.22 12.47
N THR A 331 9.74 -6.42 11.23
CA THR A 331 8.36 -6.13 10.81
C THR A 331 7.35 -6.95 11.60
N ALA A 332 7.57 -8.25 11.73
CA ALA A 332 6.72 -9.14 12.53
C ALA A 332 6.73 -8.74 14.02
N ALA A 333 7.90 -8.39 14.57
CA ALA A 333 8.01 -7.91 15.94
C ALA A 333 7.22 -6.60 16.16
N ALA A 334 7.25 -5.67 15.21
CA ALA A 334 6.46 -4.45 15.27
C ALA A 334 4.95 -4.73 15.22
N LEU A 335 4.50 -5.61 14.32
CA LEU A 335 3.10 -6.02 14.21
C LEU A 335 2.58 -6.71 15.49
N ASN A 336 3.44 -7.46 16.20
CA ASN A 336 3.10 -8.08 17.47
C ASN A 336 2.91 -7.08 18.63
N ARG A 337 3.35 -5.81 18.44
CA ARG A 337 3.17 -4.73 19.42
C ARG A 337 1.90 -3.91 19.19
N VAL A 338 1.20 -4.13 18.08
CA VAL A 338 -0.01 -3.39 17.74
C VAL A 338 -1.11 -3.68 18.77
N ASP A 339 -1.71 -2.61 19.29
CA ASP A 339 -2.96 -2.71 20.04
C ASP A 339 -4.09 -3.08 19.08
N ARG A 340 -4.41 -4.38 19.06
CA ARG A 340 -5.34 -4.93 18.07
C ARG A 340 -6.76 -4.44 18.26
N GLU A 341 -7.22 -4.28 19.49
CA GLU A 341 -8.59 -3.83 19.76
C GLU A 341 -8.80 -2.42 19.21
N GLU A 342 -7.90 -1.50 19.51
CA GLU A 342 -7.97 -0.13 19.02
C GLU A 342 -7.74 -0.04 17.52
N PHE A 343 -6.78 -0.83 17.00
CA PHE A 343 -6.50 -0.90 15.57
C PHE A 343 -7.72 -1.36 14.78
N PHE A 344 -8.34 -2.49 15.16
CA PHE A 344 -9.47 -3.03 14.41
C PHE A 344 -10.74 -2.19 14.57
N ARG A 345 -10.91 -1.47 15.67
CA ARG A 345 -12.01 -0.52 15.80
C ARG A 345 -11.97 0.54 14.70
N SER A 346 -10.79 1.11 14.43
CA SER A 346 -10.61 2.09 13.36
C SER A 346 -10.53 1.47 11.97
N PHE A 347 -10.00 0.25 11.86
CA PHE A 347 -9.81 -0.47 10.60
C PHE A 347 -11.12 -1.05 10.05
N ASP A 348 -12.03 -1.51 10.92
CA ASP A 348 -13.32 -2.11 10.53
C ASP A 348 -14.36 -1.09 10.09
N GLU A 349 -14.21 0.18 10.40
CA GLU A 349 -15.11 1.27 10.00
C GLU A 349 -15.04 1.62 8.50
N GLY A 350 -14.49 0.73 7.68
CA GLY A 350 -14.59 0.80 6.22
C GLY A 350 -13.51 1.64 5.51
N HIS A 351 -12.54 2.14 6.25
CA HIS A 351 -11.50 3.06 5.74
C HIS A 351 -10.08 2.44 5.72
N ALA A 352 -9.99 1.10 5.69
CA ALA A 352 -8.70 0.39 5.70
C ALA A 352 -7.71 0.86 4.62
N VAL A 353 -8.23 1.20 3.44
CA VAL A 353 -7.44 1.73 2.33
C VAL A 353 -6.92 3.12 2.64
N GLN A 354 -7.79 4.00 3.07
CA GLN A 354 -7.46 5.40 3.33
C GLN A 354 -6.49 5.54 4.51
N TYR A 355 -6.62 4.68 5.52
CA TYR A 355 -5.83 4.78 6.74
C TYR A 355 -4.56 3.94 6.74
N PHE A 356 -4.45 2.94 5.87
CA PHE A 356 -3.28 2.08 5.79
C PHE A 356 -2.59 2.12 4.43
N TYR A 357 -3.30 1.79 3.33
CA TYR A 357 -2.69 1.66 2.01
C TYR A 357 -2.07 2.97 1.50
N GLU A 358 -2.85 4.05 1.49
CA GLU A 358 -2.35 5.35 1.04
C GLU A 358 -1.23 5.93 1.91
N PRO A 359 -1.35 5.94 3.25
CA PRO A 359 -0.25 6.36 4.11
C PRO A 359 1.02 5.54 3.92
N PHE A 360 0.91 4.22 3.76
CA PHE A 360 2.06 3.37 3.49
C PHE A 360 2.73 3.74 2.17
N LEU A 361 1.98 3.79 1.07
CA LEU A 361 2.53 4.10 -0.26
C LEU A 361 3.10 5.51 -0.33
N HIS A 362 2.44 6.48 0.30
CA HIS A 362 2.93 7.85 0.41
C HIS A 362 4.26 7.93 1.16
N ALA A 363 4.42 7.16 2.23
CA ALA A 363 5.62 7.12 3.04
C ALA A 363 6.73 6.29 2.37
N PHE A 364 6.37 5.21 1.67
CA PHE A 364 7.32 4.27 1.06
C PHE A 364 7.84 4.75 -0.31
N ASP A 365 6.94 5.12 -1.23
CA ASP A 365 7.29 5.47 -2.61
C ASP A 365 6.37 6.55 -3.17
N PRO A 366 6.59 7.81 -2.77
CA PRO A 366 5.76 8.94 -3.20
C PRO A 366 5.89 9.24 -4.70
N GLU A 367 7.03 8.90 -5.32
CA GLU A 367 7.26 9.09 -6.75
C GLU A 367 6.45 8.11 -7.58
N LEU A 368 6.52 6.83 -7.23
CA LEU A 368 5.73 5.80 -7.90
C LEU A 368 4.23 6.06 -7.74
N ARG A 369 3.77 6.48 -6.55
CA ARG A 369 2.37 6.88 -6.34
C ARG A 369 1.93 7.96 -7.34
N LYS A 370 2.77 8.96 -7.55
CA LYS A 370 2.49 10.07 -8.47
C LYS A 370 2.54 9.64 -9.94
N GLU A 371 3.52 8.83 -10.30
CA GLU A 371 3.72 8.33 -11.68
C GLU A 371 2.59 7.38 -12.11
N LEU A 372 2.16 6.50 -11.23
CA LEU A 372 1.09 5.54 -11.51
C LEU A 372 -0.32 6.17 -11.45
N GLY A 373 -0.42 7.42 -10.99
CA GLY A 373 -1.72 8.09 -10.88
C GLY A 373 -2.67 7.36 -9.91
N VAL A 374 -2.14 6.69 -8.87
CA VAL A 374 -2.92 5.99 -7.86
C VAL A 374 -3.60 7.03 -6.96
N TRP A 375 -4.82 7.39 -7.31
CA TRP A 375 -5.64 8.33 -6.56
C TRP A 375 -6.88 7.63 -6.04
N TYR A 376 -7.16 7.83 -4.77
CA TYR A 376 -8.41 7.37 -4.16
C TYR A 376 -9.61 8.06 -4.78
N THR A 377 -10.63 7.29 -5.13
CA THR A 377 -11.90 7.85 -5.57
C THR A 377 -12.75 8.13 -4.34
N PRO A 378 -13.22 9.37 -4.11
CA PRO A 378 -14.10 9.70 -3.00
C PRO A 378 -15.33 8.77 -2.96
N GLU A 379 -15.70 8.33 -1.75
CA GLU A 379 -16.78 7.34 -1.58
C GLU A 379 -18.12 7.86 -2.12
N GLU A 380 -18.36 9.15 -2.00
CA GLU A 380 -19.57 9.80 -2.52
C GLU A 380 -19.69 9.67 -4.04
N ILE A 381 -18.57 9.75 -4.75
CA ILE A 381 -18.54 9.58 -6.21
C ILE A 381 -18.78 8.11 -6.58
N VAL A 382 -18.15 7.19 -5.85
CA VAL A 382 -18.35 5.76 -6.06
C VAL A 382 -19.81 5.38 -5.87
N LEU A 383 -20.41 5.79 -4.75
CA LEU A 383 -21.82 5.53 -4.44
C LEU A 383 -22.76 6.12 -5.48
N TYR A 384 -22.55 7.40 -5.84
CA TYR A 384 -23.37 8.05 -6.87
C TYR A 384 -23.34 7.30 -8.20
N GLN A 385 -22.14 6.87 -8.66
CA GLN A 385 -22.01 6.15 -9.92
C GLN A 385 -22.67 4.78 -9.86
N VAL A 386 -22.50 4.04 -8.77
CA VAL A 386 -23.12 2.71 -8.58
C VAL A 386 -24.65 2.84 -8.54
N GLU A 387 -25.19 3.80 -7.82
CA GLU A 387 -26.64 4.07 -7.78
C GLU A 387 -27.17 4.47 -9.16
N ARG A 388 -26.41 5.30 -9.89
CA ARG A 388 -26.82 5.71 -11.24
C ARG A 388 -26.83 4.52 -12.21
N VAL A 389 -25.83 3.65 -12.13
CA VAL A 389 -25.81 2.40 -12.94
C VAL A 389 -27.01 1.52 -12.61
N ASP A 390 -27.29 1.29 -11.33
CA ASP A 390 -28.43 0.48 -10.90
C ASP A 390 -29.77 1.07 -11.39
N ALA A 391 -29.93 2.39 -11.34
CA ALA A 391 -31.10 3.07 -11.85
C ALA A 391 -31.27 2.90 -13.39
N VAL A 392 -30.17 3.03 -14.16
CA VAL A 392 -30.18 2.83 -15.62
C VAL A 392 -30.56 1.39 -15.99
N LEU A 393 -29.99 0.40 -15.29
CA LEU A 393 -30.32 -1.00 -15.51
C LEU A 393 -31.81 -1.27 -15.32
N ARG A 394 -32.44 -0.64 -14.31
CA ARG A 394 -33.87 -0.80 -14.01
C ARG A 394 -34.77 -0.04 -14.97
N SER A 395 -34.44 1.22 -15.26
CA SER A 395 -35.34 2.13 -16.00
C SER A 395 -35.19 2.06 -17.52
N GLU A 396 -33.99 1.75 -18.02
CA GLU A 396 -33.68 1.79 -19.45
C GLU A 396 -33.46 0.41 -20.07
N LEU A 397 -33.03 -0.57 -19.26
CA LEU A 397 -32.79 -1.95 -19.72
C LEU A 397 -33.84 -2.96 -19.24
N ASP A 398 -34.89 -2.51 -18.55
CA ASP A 398 -35.98 -3.33 -17.98
C ASP A 398 -35.49 -4.48 -17.07
N LEU A 399 -34.33 -4.29 -16.41
CA LEU A 399 -33.78 -5.23 -15.43
C LEU A 399 -34.26 -4.86 -14.03
N ALA A 400 -35.41 -5.38 -13.62
CA ALA A 400 -36.09 -5.00 -12.38
C ALA A 400 -35.19 -5.08 -11.13
N ASP A 401 -34.20 -5.98 -11.12
CA ASP A 401 -33.27 -6.19 -10.01
C ASP A 401 -32.01 -5.35 -10.12
N GLY A 402 -31.83 -4.60 -11.21
CA GLY A 402 -30.67 -3.77 -11.43
C GLY A 402 -29.37 -4.58 -11.37
N LEU A 403 -28.42 -4.14 -10.54
CA LEU A 403 -27.14 -4.86 -10.34
C LEU A 403 -27.30 -6.27 -9.72
N ALA A 404 -28.41 -6.54 -9.04
CA ALA A 404 -28.68 -7.85 -8.45
C ALA A 404 -29.17 -8.87 -9.46
N ASP A 405 -29.59 -8.47 -10.67
CA ASP A 405 -30.01 -9.39 -11.72
C ASP A 405 -28.88 -10.39 -12.06
N PRO A 406 -29.15 -11.70 -12.09
CA PRO A 406 -28.13 -12.74 -12.32
C PRO A 406 -27.44 -12.65 -13.69
N ASN A 407 -28.05 -11.97 -14.67
CA ASN A 407 -27.46 -11.76 -16.00
C ASN A 407 -26.59 -10.51 -16.09
N VAL A 408 -26.57 -9.66 -15.07
CA VAL A 408 -25.73 -8.48 -15.03
C VAL A 408 -24.33 -8.85 -14.61
N ILE A 409 -23.38 -8.70 -15.52
CA ILE A 409 -21.94 -8.89 -15.28
C ILE A 409 -21.27 -7.54 -15.27
N VAL A 410 -20.56 -7.27 -14.17
CA VAL A 410 -19.88 -6.00 -13.88
C VAL A 410 -18.39 -6.19 -13.97
N LEU A 411 -17.69 -5.24 -14.60
CA LEU A 411 -16.22 -5.15 -14.61
C LEU A 411 -15.77 -3.77 -14.18
N ASP A 412 -14.85 -3.73 -13.23
CA ASP A 412 -13.96 -2.60 -12.98
C ASP A 412 -12.57 -2.93 -13.56
N PRO A 413 -12.17 -2.37 -14.71
CA PRO A 413 -10.92 -2.74 -15.37
C PRO A 413 -9.67 -2.11 -14.74
N CYS A 414 -9.82 -1.31 -13.68
CA CYS A 414 -8.74 -0.65 -12.93
C CYS A 414 -9.15 -0.51 -11.46
N CYS A 415 -9.51 -1.64 -10.87
CA CYS A 415 -10.25 -1.67 -9.61
C CYS A 415 -9.48 -1.11 -8.41
N GLY A 416 -8.17 -0.92 -8.53
CA GLY A 416 -7.36 -0.45 -7.42
C GLY A 416 -7.56 -1.34 -6.20
N THR A 417 -7.95 -0.72 -5.11
CA THR A 417 -8.24 -1.40 -3.84
C THR A 417 -9.67 -1.94 -3.72
N GLY A 418 -10.46 -1.88 -4.79
CA GLY A 418 -11.79 -2.50 -4.86
C GLY A 418 -12.96 -1.63 -4.40
N ALA A 419 -12.83 -0.32 -4.38
CA ALA A 419 -13.86 0.60 -3.88
C ALA A 419 -15.19 0.45 -4.63
N TYR A 420 -15.18 0.43 -5.97
CA TYR A 420 -16.37 0.23 -6.79
C TYR A 420 -16.97 -1.16 -6.60
N LEU A 421 -16.13 -2.19 -6.58
CA LEU A 421 -16.59 -3.58 -6.40
C LEU A 421 -17.30 -3.75 -5.06
N ARG A 422 -16.77 -3.14 -4.00
CA ARG A 422 -17.39 -3.12 -2.67
C ARG A 422 -18.76 -2.45 -2.69
N ALA A 423 -18.86 -1.28 -3.32
CA ALA A 423 -20.12 -0.55 -3.42
C ALA A 423 -21.17 -1.31 -4.26
N VAL A 424 -20.75 -1.98 -5.35
CA VAL A 424 -21.60 -2.85 -6.15
C VAL A 424 -22.14 -4.03 -5.32
N LEU A 425 -21.28 -4.71 -4.54
CA LEU A 425 -21.71 -5.81 -3.68
C LEU A 425 -22.68 -5.35 -2.59
N ARG A 426 -22.46 -4.18 -1.98
CA ARG A 426 -23.41 -3.57 -1.03
C ARG A 426 -24.76 -3.29 -1.68
N ARG A 427 -24.75 -2.77 -2.92
CA ARG A 427 -25.99 -2.51 -3.66
C ARG A 427 -26.74 -3.80 -4.00
N ILE A 428 -26.04 -4.84 -4.43
CA ILE A 428 -26.59 -6.17 -4.66
C ILE A 428 -27.21 -6.73 -3.37
N ALA A 429 -26.46 -6.69 -2.26
CA ALA A 429 -26.95 -7.16 -0.97
C ALA A 429 -28.22 -6.44 -0.53
N ALA A 430 -28.26 -5.11 -0.64
CA ALA A 430 -29.46 -4.31 -0.31
C ALA A 430 -30.66 -4.77 -1.14
N THR A 431 -30.51 -4.92 -2.46
CA THR A 431 -31.60 -5.38 -3.34
C THR A 431 -32.09 -6.79 -2.97
N LEU A 432 -31.17 -7.71 -2.66
CA LEU A 432 -31.53 -9.09 -2.27
C LEU A 432 -32.26 -9.11 -0.92
N HIS A 433 -31.86 -8.29 0.04
CA HIS A 433 -32.56 -8.14 1.32
C HIS A 433 -33.94 -7.55 1.18
N ASP A 434 -34.13 -6.53 0.33
CA ASP A 434 -35.43 -5.92 0.06
C ASP A 434 -36.43 -6.91 -0.56
N LYS A 435 -35.94 -7.94 -1.24
CA LYS A 435 -36.76 -9.00 -1.85
C LYS A 435 -37.25 -10.09 -0.90
N GLY A 436 -36.84 -10.07 0.33
CA GLY A 436 -37.32 -11.04 1.32
C GLY A 436 -36.27 -11.65 2.22
N GLY A 437 -34.99 -11.34 2.02
CA GLY A 437 -33.89 -11.57 2.96
C GLY A 437 -33.78 -12.97 3.55
N ASP A 438 -33.91 -14.02 2.72
CA ASP A 438 -33.87 -15.40 3.17
C ASP A 438 -32.43 -15.97 3.25
N ALA A 439 -32.31 -17.24 3.62
CA ALA A 439 -31.04 -17.96 3.75
C ALA A 439 -30.23 -18.06 2.43
N LEU A 440 -30.85 -17.77 1.28
CA LEU A 440 -30.19 -17.82 -0.04
C LEU A 440 -29.40 -16.55 -0.36
N VAL A 441 -29.73 -15.41 0.28
CA VAL A 441 -29.05 -14.12 0.04
C VAL A 441 -27.55 -14.23 0.16
N ALA A 442 -27.06 -14.89 1.19
CA ALA A 442 -25.62 -15.09 1.40
C ALA A 442 -24.98 -15.87 0.24
N ASN A 443 -25.64 -16.90 -0.27
CA ASN A 443 -25.14 -17.71 -1.39
C ASN A 443 -25.16 -16.92 -2.71
N ASP A 444 -26.24 -16.17 -2.97
CA ASP A 444 -26.38 -15.37 -4.19
C ASP A 444 -25.38 -14.19 -4.20
N LEU A 445 -25.13 -13.58 -3.05
CA LEU A 445 -24.11 -12.56 -2.90
C LEU A 445 -22.70 -13.12 -3.12
N LYS A 446 -22.40 -14.31 -2.59
CA LYS A 446 -21.13 -15.00 -2.86
C LYS A 446 -20.95 -15.30 -4.34
N LYS A 447 -21.96 -15.86 -4.99
CA LYS A 447 -21.93 -16.09 -6.44
C LYS A 447 -21.70 -14.79 -7.21
N ALA A 448 -22.37 -13.70 -6.82
CA ALA A 448 -22.14 -12.41 -7.43
C ALA A 448 -20.68 -11.97 -7.31
N ALA A 449 -20.10 -12.07 -6.12
CA ALA A 449 -18.72 -11.68 -5.86
C ALA A 449 -17.68 -12.54 -6.61
N MET A 450 -17.99 -13.83 -6.85
CA MET A 450 -17.06 -14.76 -7.48
C MET A 450 -17.22 -14.84 -9.01
N GLU A 451 -18.45 -14.66 -9.53
CA GLU A 451 -18.79 -15.06 -10.90
C GLU A 451 -19.33 -13.93 -11.78
N ARG A 452 -19.71 -12.76 -11.19
CA ARG A 452 -20.38 -11.66 -11.89
C ARG A 452 -19.82 -10.27 -11.64
N VAL A 453 -19.12 -10.06 -10.52
CA VAL A 453 -18.50 -8.77 -10.15
C VAL A 453 -17.00 -8.94 -10.26
N PHE A 454 -16.43 -8.41 -11.36
CA PHE A 454 -15.04 -8.61 -11.71
C PHE A 454 -14.23 -7.33 -11.55
N GLY A 455 -12.97 -7.47 -11.14
CA GLY A 455 -11.98 -6.41 -11.08
C GLY A 455 -10.66 -6.83 -11.71
N PHE A 456 -10.04 -5.92 -12.46
CA PHE A 456 -8.68 -6.09 -12.95
C PHE A 456 -7.77 -5.06 -12.30
N GLU A 457 -6.60 -5.50 -11.90
CA GLU A 457 -5.57 -4.66 -11.33
C GLU A 457 -4.20 -5.09 -11.83
N ILE A 458 -3.35 -4.13 -12.15
CA ILE A 458 -1.99 -4.40 -12.65
C ILE A 458 -0.96 -4.41 -11.52
N LEU A 459 -1.27 -3.74 -10.40
CA LEU A 459 -0.38 -3.60 -9.26
C LEU A 459 -0.69 -4.67 -8.20
N PRO A 460 0.30 -5.48 -7.77
CA PRO A 460 0.07 -6.48 -6.74
C PRO A 460 -0.44 -5.93 -5.41
N ALA A 461 0.03 -4.75 -5.01
CA ALA A 461 -0.35 -4.17 -3.73
C ALA A 461 -1.85 -3.78 -3.64
N PRO A 462 -2.41 -2.98 -4.56
CA PRO A 462 -3.86 -2.73 -4.58
C PRO A 462 -4.67 -4.02 -4.76
N PHE A 463 -4.21 -4.96 -5.59
CA PHE A 463 -4.83 -6.26 -5.78
C PHE A 463 -4.99 -7.03 -4.45
N VAL A 464 -3.92 -7.07 -3.63
CA VAL A 464 -3.96 -7.68 -2.28
C VAL A 464 -5.01 -7.02 -1.40
N ILE A 465 -5.01 -5.70 -1.39
CA ILE A 465 -5.94 -4.92 -0.57
C ILE A 465 -7.38 -5.08 -1.07
N ALA A 466 -7.61 -5.14 -2.39
CA ALA A 466 -8.93 -5.41 -2.95
C ALA A 466 -9.50 -6.75 -2.43
N HIS A 467 -8.70 -7.82 -2.48
CA HIS A 467 -9.11 -9.11 -1.94
C HIS A 467 -9.38 -9.08 -0.44
N LEU A 468 -8.53 -8.40 0.34
CA LEU A 468 -8.73 -8.24 1.77
C LEU A 468 -10.05 -7.49 2.06
N GLN A 469 -10.27 -6.35 1.40
CA GLN A 469 -11.47 -5.55 1.60
C GLN A 469 -12.76 -6.26 1.19
N LEU A 470 -12.76 -6.90 0.02
CA LEU A 470 -13.94 -7.64 -0.44
C LEU A 470 -14.23 -8.84 0.46
N GLY A 471 -13.20 -9.53 0.94
CA GLY A 471 -13.37 -10.60 1.92
C GLY A 471 -13.99 -10.13 3.23
N LEU A 472 -13.53 -8.99 3.77
CA LEU A 472 -14.08 -8.38 4.98
C LEU A 472 -15.51 -7.85 4.76
N GLU A 473 -15.78 -7.24 3.60
CA GLU A 473 -17.11 -6.75 3.26
C GLU A 473 -18.12 -7.90 3.16
N LEU A 474 -17.76 -8.99 2.49
CA LEU A 474 -18.60 -10.18 2.38
C LEU A 474 -18.86 -10.85 3.75
N GLU A 475 -17.85 -10.85 4.63
CA GLU A 475 -18.04 -11.31 6.02
C GLU A 475 -19.05 -10.44 6.76
N THR A 476 -18.95 -9.12 6.63
CA THR A 476 -19.89 -8.16 7.22
C THR A 476 -21.31 -8.32 6.67
N LEU A 477 -21.43 -8.59 5.38
CA LEU A 477 -22.72 -8.84 4.71
C LEU A 477 -23.27 -10.27 4.93
N GLY A 478 -22.65 -11.07 5.81
CA GLY A 478 -23.09 -12.41 6.15
C GLY A 478 -22.81 -13.49 5.09
N ALA A 479 -21.99 -13.19 4.08
CA ALA A 479 -21.63 -14.06 2.97
C ALA A 479 -20.12 -14.37 2.92
N PRO A 480 -19.47 -14.85 4.01
CA PRO A 480 -18.03 -15.06 4.06
C PRO A 480 -17.56 -16.07 3.02
N LEU A 481 -16.43 -15.78 2.37
CA LEU A 481 -15.77 -16.70 1.45
C LEU A 481 -15.14 -17.86 2.23
N SER A 482 -15.30 -19.09 1.72
CA SER A 482 -14.78 -20.31 2.33
C SER A 482 -13.31 -20.53 1.95
N ASP A 483 -12.46 -20.78 2.95
CA ASP A 483 -11.10 -21.26 2.77
C ASP A 483 -10.99 -22.80 2.78
N ARG A 484 -12.10 -23.47 3.02
CA ARG A 484 -12.21 -24.94 3.14
C ARG A 484 -12.60 -25.64 1.84
N SER A 485 -13.04 -24.89 0.83
CA SER A 485 -13.31 -25.40 -0.52
C SER A 485 -11.99 -25.67 -1.26
N ASP A 486 -12.02 -26.58 -2.19
CA ASP A 486 -10.91 -26.87 -3.10
C ASP A 486 -11.36 -26.64 -4.54
N PRO A 487 -10.89 -25.61 -5.23
CA PRO A 487 -10.02 -24.52 -4.75
C PRO A 487 -10.73 -23.59 -3.73
N PRO A 488 -9.98 -22.85 -2.90
CA PRO A 488 -10.55 -21.86 -1.99
C PRO A 488 -11.38 -20.80 -2.72
N GLU A 489 -12.52 -20.42 -2.11
CA GLU A 489 -13.37 -19.36 -2.68
C GLU A 489 -12.62 -18.01 -2.67
N ARG A 490 -12.72 -17.26 -3.77
CA ARG A 490 -12.13 -15.93 -3.92
C ARG A 490 -13.05 -14.97 -4.65
N ALA A 491 -12.97 -13.68 -4.35
CA ALA A 491 -13.63 -12.65 -5.13
C ALA A 491 -13.08 -12.61 -6.57
N GLY A 492 -13.89 -12.17 -7.51
CA GLY A 492 -13.56 -12.11 -8.94
C GLY A 492 -12.56 -11.01 -9.33
N VAL A 493 -11.51 -10.81 -8.53
CA VAL A 493 -10.44 -9.84 -8.80
C VAL A 493 -9.23 -10.57 -9.33
N TYR A 494 -8.61 -10.04 -10.40
CA TYR A 494 -7.49 -10.67 -11.08
C TYR A 494 -6.33 -9.69 -11.27
N LEU A 495 -5.12 -10.18 -11.06
CA LEU A 495 -3.90 -9.43 -11.32
C LEU A 495 -3.57 -9.57 -12.82
N THR A 496 -3.84 -8.54 -13.60
CA THR A 496 -3.70 -8.57 -15.05
C THR A 496 -3.67 -7.17 -15.66
N ASN A 497 -3.03 -7.02 -16.82
CA ASN A 497 -3.20 -5.83 -17.63
C ASN A 497 -4.61 -5.84 -18.27
N ALA A 498 -5.44 -4.87 -17.91
CA ALA A 498 -6.82 -4.77 -18.41
C ALA A 498 -6.91 -4.47 -19.90
N LEU A 499 -5.89 -3.87 -20.50
CA LEU A 499 -5.91 -3.40 -21.90
C LEU A 499 -5.55 -4.51 -22.89
N THR A 500 -4.99 -5.64 -22.43
CA THR A 500 -4.50 -6.75 -23.25
C THR A 500 -5.29 -8.05 -23.06
N GLY A 501 -5.04 -9.07 -23.88
CA GLY A 501 -5.55 -10.43 -23.71
C GLY A 501 -7.04 -10.63 -23.99
N TRP A 502 -7.69 -9.72 -24.69
CA TRP A 502 -9.11 -9.79 -25.03
C TRP A 502 -9.43 -10.68 -26.25
N GLU A 503 -8.45 -10.90 -27.08
CA GLU A 503 -8.55 -11.80 -28.23
C GLU A 503 -7.84 -13.11 -27.90
N PRO A 504 -8.32 -14.24 -28.42
CA PRO A 504 -7.59 -15.50 -28.26
C PRO A 504 -6.17 -15.37 -28.80
N PRO A 505 -5.16 -15.86 -28.08
CA PRO A 505 -3.78 -15.77 -28.50
C PRO A 505 -3.60 -16.52 -29.84
N LYS A 506 -2.86 -15.92 -30.78
CA LYS A 506 -2.56 -16.53 -32.08
C LYS A 506 -1.65 -17.75 -31.95
N GLU A 507 -0.83 -17.80 -30.91
CA GLU A 507 0.05 -18.89 -30.57
C GLU A 507 -0.31 -19.44 -29.18
N LYS A 508 0.07 -20.68 -28.90
CA LYS A 508 -0.11 -21.22 -27.54
C LYS A 508 0.63 -20.37 -26.55
N PRO A 509 -0.04 -19.93 -25.45
CA PRO A 509 0.61 -19.16 -24.42
C PRO A 509 1.87 -19.86 -23.93
N LYS A 510 2.94 -19.12 -23.70
CA LYS A 510 4.15 -19.64 -23.06
C LYS A 510 3.80 -20.17 -21.69
N GLN A 511 4.35 -21.34 -21.36
CA GLN A 511 4.21 -21.90 -20.02
C GLN A 511 4.96 -21.00 -19.04
N ILE A 512 4.28 -20.53 -18.00
CA ILE A 512 4.90 -19.72 -16.95
C ILE A 512 5.55 -20.67 -15.94
N ALA A 513 6.75 -20.33 -15.50
CA ALA A 513 7.54 -21.15 -14.58
C ALA A 513 6.86 -21.39 -13.21
N PHE A 514 5.87 -20.58 -12.87
CA PHE A 514 5.15 -20.64 -11.59
C PHE A 514 3.65 -20.91 -11.81
N PRO A 515 3.13 -22.06 -11.39
CA PRO A 515 1.74 -22.48 -11.65
C PRO A 515 0.68 -21.46 -11.22
N GLY A 516 0.84 -20.84 -10.05
CA GLY A 516 -0.12 -19.85 -9.56
C GLY A 516 -0.24 -18.58 -10.44
N PHE A 517 0.79 -18.26 -11.22
CA PHE A 517 0.78 -17.15 -12.18
C PHE A 517 0.06 -17.55 -13.46
N GLU A 518 0.23 -18.79 -13.88
CA GLU A 518 -0.47 -19.35 -15.03
C GLU A 518 -1.98 -19.43 -14.75
N ASP A 519 -2.36 -19.94 -13.59
CA ASP A 519 -3.76 -20.01 -13.14
C ASP A 519 -4.43 -18.62 -13.13
N GLU A 520 -3.72 -17.60 -12.67
CA GLU A 520 -4.22 -16.21 -12.61
C GLU A 520 -4.42 -15.62 -14.00
N ARG A 521 -3.44 -15.77 -14.89
CA ARG A 521 -3.52 -15.34 -16.29
C ARG A 521 -4.69 -15.99 -17.00
N ASP A 522 -4.84 -17.31 -16.84
CA ASP A 522 -5.87 -18.08 -17.53
C ASP A 522 -7.28 -17.76 -16.98
N ALA A 523 -7.39 -17.54 -15.67
CA ALA A 523 -8.65 -17.11 -15.05
C ALA A 523 -9.05 -15.69 -15.50
N ALA A 524 -8.11 -14.75 -15.56
CA ALA A 524 -8.35 -13.41 -16.13
C ALA A 524 -8.74 -13.49 -17.62
N GLY A 525 -8.05 -14.35 -18.39
CA GLY A 525 -8.33 -14.60 -19.80
C GLY A 525 -9.76 -15.10 -20.03
N LYS A 526 -10.25 -16.02 -19.21
CA LYS A 526 -11.65 -16.49 -19.28
C LYS A 526 -12.65 -15.35 -19.06
N VAL A 527 -12.41 -14.47 -18.10
CA VAL A 527 -13.29 -13.30 -17.89
C VAL A 527 -13.28 -12.39 -19.11
N LYS A 528 -12.10 -12.10 -19.67
CA LYS A 528 -11.95 -11.23 -20.84
C LYS A 528 -12.62 -11.78 -22.09
N GLN A 529 -12.51 -13.09 -22.34
CA GLN A 529 -12.89 -13.72 -23.60
C GLN A 529 -14.30 -14.30 -23.57
N GLU A 530 -14.76 -14.82 -22.42
CA GLU A 530 -15.97 -15.61 -22.33
C GLU A 530 -17.15 -14.89 -21.64
N LYS A 531 -16.87 -13.90 -20.77
CA LYS A 531 -17.95 -13.26 -20.00
C LYS A 531 -18.64 -12.13 -20.79
N PRO A 532 -19.99 -12.13 -20.89
CA PRO A 532 -20.75 -11.07 -21.54
C PRO A 532 -20.88 -9.86 -20.60
N ILE A 533 -19.81 -9.07 -20.50
CA ILE A 533 -19.74 -7.91 -19.60
C ILE A 533 -20.75 -6.85 -20.06
N LEU A 534 -21.73 -6.54 -19.21
CA LEU A 534 -22.78 -5.57 -19.49
C LEU A 534 -22.46 -4.19 -18.90
N VAL A 535 -21.82 -4.15 -17.74
CA VAL A 535 -21.50 -2.93 -17.01
C VAL A 535 -19.99 -2.82 -16.88
N ILE A 536 -19.44 -1.67 -17.28
CA ILE A 536 -18.05 -1.30 -17.03
C ILE A 536 -18.07 0.00 -16.25
N LEU A 537 -17.50 0.00 -15.03
CA LEU A 537 -17.38 1.18 -14.18
C LEU A 537 -16.05 1.15 -13.43
N GLY A 538 -15.50 2.32 -13.14
CA GLY A 538 -14.24 2.46 -12.44
C GLY A 538 -13.65 3.85 -12.62
N ASN A 539 -12.45 4.09 -12.10
CA ASN A 539 -11.70 5.33 -12.25
C ASN A 539 -10.33 5.04 -12.86
N PRO A 540 -10.15 5.16 -14.20
CA PRO A 540 -8.90 4.80 -14.86
C PRO A 540 -7.77 5.77 -14.51
N PRO A 541 -6.51 5.30 -14.56
CA PRO A 541 -5.35 6.15 -14.30
C PRO A 541 -5.21 7.26 -15.34
N TYR A 542 -4.73 8.43 -14.91
CA TYR A 542 -4.63 9.63 -15.76
C TYR A 542 -3.27 9.82 -16.43
N ASN A 543 -2.21 9.22 -15.91
CA ASN A 543 -0.85 9.44 -16.38
C ASN A 543 -0.34 8.26 -17.21
N ALA A 544 0.56 8.57 -18.15
CA ALA A 544 1.33 7.58 -18.87
C ALA A 544 2.36 6.94 -17.94
N PHE A 545 2.68 5.73 -18.18
CA PHE A 545 3.40 4.72 -17.44
C PHE A 545 4.76 5.02 -16.81
N ALA A 546 4.97 4.37 -15.69
CA ALA A 546 6.25 4.19 -15.01
C ALA A 546 7.04 3.00 -15.60
N GLY A 547 7.42 3.05 -16.88
CA GLY A 547 8.35 2.05 -17.45
C GLY A 547 7.73 0.72 -17.87
N VAL A 548 6.46 0.70 -18.24
CA VAL A 548 5.77 -0.45 -18.83
C VAL A 548 5.63 -0.24 -20.33
N SER A 549 5.93 -1.27 -21.14
CA SER A 549 5.83 -1.16 -22.61
C SER A 549 4.39 -1.08 -23.09
N PRO A 550 4.04 -0.12 -23.94
CA PRO A 550 2.71 -0.01 -24.54
C PRO A 550 2.54 -0.85 -25.82
N GLU A 551 3.53 -1.67 -26.23
CA GLU A 551 3.53 -2.33 -27.55
C GLU A 551 2.28 -3.18 -27.81
N GLU A 552 1.77 -3.87 -26.79
CA GLU A 552 0.56 -4.69 -26.94
C GLU A 552 -0.73 -3.89 -27.04
N GLU A 553 -0.67 -2.59 -26.71
CA GLU A 553 -1.79 -1.65 -26.77
C GLU A 553 -1.72 -0.76 -28.01
N ASP A 554 -0.72 -0.98 -28.87
CA ASP A 554 -0.51 -0.19 -30.07
C ASP A 554 -1.73 -0.25 -31.00
N GLY A 555 -2.12 0.89 -31.51
CA GLY A 555 -3.29 1.03 -32.36
C GLY A 555 -4.66 1.03 -31.66
N LEU A 556 -4.76 0.83 -30.33
CA LEU A 556 -6.04 0.82 -29.62
C LEU A 556 -6.85 2.11 -29.81
N VAL A 557 -6.20 3.27 -29.75
CA VAL A 557 -6.83 4.60 -29.89
C VAL A 557 -6.75 5.19 -31.29
N GLU A 558 -6.17 4.49 -32.27
CA GLU A 558 -6.08 4.94 -33.66
C GLU A 558 -7.44 5.35 -34.27
N PRO A 559 -8.57 4.66 -33.99
CA PRO A 559 -9.87 5.12 -34.45
C PRO A 559 -10.24 6.53 -33.97
N TYR A 560 -9.78 6.96 -32.81
CA TYR A 560 -10.02 8.31 -32.28
C TYR A 560 -9.15 9.37 -32.97
N LYS A 561 -7.99 8.97 -33.50
CA LYS A 561 -7.06 9.87 -34.21
C LYS A 561 -7.44 10.10 -35.69
N LYS A 562 -8.26 9.21 -36.25
CA LYS A 562 -8.67 9.25 -37.63
C LYS A 562 -9.39 10.57 -37.96
N GLY A 563 -8.89 11.32 -38.93
CA GLY A 563 -9.48 12.57 -39.35
C GLY A 563 -9.04 13.82 -38.56
N LEU A 564 -8.45 13.68 -37.39
CA LEU A 564 -8.10 14.83 -36.53
C LEU A 564 -7.20 15.84 -37.23
N ILE A 565 -6.17 15.40 -37.98
CA ILE A 565 -5.26 16.26 -38.70
C ILE A 565 -5.86 16.69 -40.04
N SER A 566 -6.42 15.74 -40.80
CA SER A 566 -6.88 15.96 -42.19
C SER A 566 -8.20 16.71 -42.27
N GLU A 567 -9.15 16.41 -41.38
CA GLU A 567 -10.50 16.96 -41.42
C GLU A 567 -10.69 18.13 -40.45
N TRP A 568 -10.03 18.07 -39.27
CA TRP A 568 -10.23 19.02 -38.18
C TRP A 568 -9.07 19.97 -37.92
N GLY A 569 -7.90 19.74 -38.60
CA GLY A 569 -6.71 20.57 -38.47
C GLY A 569 -6.05 20.54 -37.09
N ILE A 570 -6.37 19.56 -36.24
CA ILE A 570 -5.85 19.42 -34.88
C ILE A 570 -4.45 18.79 -34.96
N LYS A 571 -3.41 19.56 -34.64
CA LYS A 571 -2.00 19.14 -34.76
C LYS A 571 -1.40 18.57 -33.48
N LYS A 572 -2.01 18.80 -32.33
CA LYS A 572 -1.56 18.27 -31.03
C LYS A 572 -2.75 17.65 -30.30
N PHE A 573 -2.60 16.40 -29.92
CA PHE A 573 -3.57 15.65 -29.14
C PHE A 573 -2.85 14.60 -28.28
N ASN A 574 -3.37 14.34 -27.08
CA ASN A 574 -2.86 13.35 -26.14
C ASN A 574 -3.85 12.19 -26.01
N LEU A 575 -4.18 11.54 -27.13
CA LEU A 575 -5.13 10.41 -27.12
C LEU A 575 -4.48 9.08 -26.74
N ASP A 576 -3.16 9.03 -26.66
CA ASP A 576 -2.40 7.85 -26.22
C ASP A 576 -2.31 7.72 -24.69
N GLU A 577 -2.90 8.66 -23.95
CA GLU A 577 -3.00 8.58 -22.51
C GLU A 577 -3.84 7.38 -22.07
N LEU A 578 -3.49 6.78 -20.93
CA LEU A 578 -4.18 5.61 -20.38
C LEU A 578 -5.68 5.79 -20.28
N TYR A 579 -6.12 6.95 -19.83
CA TYR A 579 -7.53 7.29 -19.73
C TYR A 579 -8.29 7.05 -21.04
N SER A 580 -7.76 7.55 -22.15
CA SER A 580 -8.33 7.36 -23.50
C SER A 580 -8.34 5.90 -23.93
N ARG A 581 -7.31 5.14 -23.56
CA ARG A 581 -7.21 3.70 -23.84
C ARG A 581 -8.28 2.90 -23.09
N PHE A 582 -8.51 3.22 -21.83
CA PHE A 582 -9.59 2.58 -21.04
C PHE A 582 -10.98 2.92 -21.58
N LEU A 583 -11.22 4.16 -22.00
CA LEU A 583 -12.48 4.52 -22.69
C LEU A 583 -12.68 3.69 -23.96
N ARG A 584 -11.64 3.56 -24.77
CA ARG A 584 -11.70 2.77 -26.02
C ARG A 584 -11.92 1.28 -25.73
N LEU A 585 -11.33 0.75 -24.68
CA LEU A 585 -11.60 -0.61 -24.21
C LEU A 585 -13.08 -0.78 -23.88
N ALA A 586 -13.64 0.09 -23.06
CA ALA A 586 -15.04 0.04 -22.65
C ALA A 586 -15.98 0.10 -23.87
N GLU A 587 -15.72 0.98 -24.83
CA GLU A 587 -16.48 1.12 -26.08
C GLU A 587 -16.44 -0.17 -26.92
N ARG A 588 -15.27 -0.77 -27.09
CA ARG A 588 -15.12 -2.04 -27.83
C ARG A 588 -15.91 -3.18 -27.17
N ARG A 589 -15.94 -3.23 -25.84
CA ARG A 589 -16.64 -4.29 -25.10
C ARG A 589 -18.15 -4.11 -25.10
N ALA A 590 -18.64 -2.90 -24.97
CA ALA A 590 -20.05 -2.59 -25.11
C ALA A 590 -20.59 -2.99 -26.50
N ALA A 591 -19.87 -2.70 -27.56
CA ALA A 591 -20.22 -3.10 -28.92
C ALA A 591 -20.28 -4.64 -29.08
N SER A 592 -19.31 -5.38 -28.52
CA SER A 592 -19.29 -6.84 -28.55
C SER A 592 -20.50 -7.46 -27.83
N CYS A 593 -20.92 -6.87 -26.71
CA CYS A 593 -22.08 -7.33 -25.96
C CYS A 593 -23.38 -7.13 -26.74
N ALA A 594 -23.52 -6.03 -27.49
CA ALA A 594 -24.68 -5.79 -28.36
C ALA A 594 -24.81 -6.84 -29.46
N THR A 595 -23.70 -7.22 -30.09
CA THR A 595 -23.65 -8.24 -31.15
C THR A 595 -24.01 -9.62 -30.58
N TYR A 596 -23.53 -9.98 -29.40
CA TYR A 596 -23.84 -11.25 -28.75
C TYR A 596 -25.33 -11.37 -28.36
N ARG A 597 -25.95 -10.29 -27.83
CA ARG A 597 -27.39 -10.26 -27.56
C ARG A 597 -28.24 -10.39 -28.83
N ALA A 598 -27.85 -9.76 -29.90
CA ALA A 598 -28.55 -9.89 -31.18
C ALA A 598 -28.54 -11.34 -31.72
N SER A 599 -27.49 -12.11 -31.46
CA SER A 599 -27.40 -13.52 -31.85
C SER A 599 -28.25 -14.47 -30.99
N LEU A 600 -28.55 -14.11 -29.72
CA LEU A 600 -29.39 -14.89 -28.81
C LEU A 600 -30.89 -14.58 -28.95
N THR A 601 -31.25 -13.44 -29.56
CA THR A 601 -32.65 -13.01 -29.74
C THR A 601 -33.11 -13.10 -31.18
N SER A 602 -32.93 -14.25 -31.83
CA SER A 602 -33.51 -14.51 -33.15
C SER A 602 -35.06 -14.68 -33.15
N ALA A 603 -35.74 -14.24 -32.10
CA ALA A 603 -37.18 -14.13 -32.01
C ALA A 603 -37.60 -12.75 -31.52
N THR A 604 -37.88 -11.84 -32.47
CA THR A 604 -38.42 -10.47 -32.39
C THR A 604 -37.41 -9.31 -32.29
N PRO A 605 -37.45 -8.37 -33.25
CA PRO A 605 -36.60 -7.17 -33.21
C PRO A 605 -37.25 -6.15 -32.27
N ARG A 606 -36.87 -6.13 -31.01
CA ARG A 606 -37.03 -4.98 -30.14
C ARG A 606 -35.66 -4.38 -29.90
N SER A 607 -35.55 -3.09 -30.19
CA SER A 607 -34.39 -2.18 -30.12
C SER A 607 -33.31 -2.63 -29.13
N SER A 608 -32.17 -3.10 -29.67
CA SER A 608 -30.95 -3.38 -28.93
C SER A 608 -30.28 -2.07 -28.51
N SER A 609 -30.55 -1.61 -27.29
CA SER A 609 -29.77 -0.56 -26.66
C SER A 609 -28.77 -1.19 -25.68
N CYS A 610 -27.50 -1.23 -26.04
CA CYS A 610 -26.42 -1.43 -25.06
C CYS A 610 -26.14 -0.09 -24.38
N ALA A 611 -26.31 -0.01 -23.08
CA ALA A 611 -25.87 1.14 -22.30
C ALA A 611 -24.43 0.95 -21.88
N SER A 612 -23.50 1.65 -22.52
CA SER A 612 -22.18 1.86 -21.94
C SER A 612 -22.26 3.06 -21.01
N VAL A 613 -22.01 2.84 -19.71
CA VAL A 613 -21.89 3.94 -18.77
C VAL A 613 -20.50 4.52 -18.91
N SER A 614 -20.40 5.72 -19.46
CA SER A 614 -19.16 6.43 -19.67
C SER A 614 -18.57 6.88 -18.33
N TRP A 615 -17.25 6.83 -18.24
CA TRP A 615 -16.44 7.28 -17.11
C TRP A 615 -16.63 8.76 -16.82
N THR A 616 -16.81 9.14 -15.56
CA THR A 616 -16.81 10.56 -15.17
C THR A 616 -15.44 10.93 -14.64
N SER A 617 -14.67 11.69 -15.43
CA SER A 617 -13.46 12.35 -14.94
C SER A 617 -13.84 13.67 -14.28
N LEU A 618 -13.45 13.87 -13.04
CA LEU A 618 -13.37 15.20 -12.43
C LEU A 618 -12.12 15.88 -12.99
N ILE A 619 -12.30 16.65 -14.04
CA ILE A 619 -11.26 17.58 -14.51
C ILE A 619 -11.08 18.63 -13.41
N ARG A 620 -9.88 18.71 -12.88
CA ARG A 620 -9.43 19.74 -11.95
C ARG A 620 -9.28 21.08 -12.71
N SER A 621 -10.38 21.75 -12.94
CA SER A 621 -10.45 23.19 -13.17
C SER A 621 -11.87 23.61 -12.84
N GLY A 622 -11.99 24.53 -11.92
CA GLY A 622 -13.27 24.95 -11.37
C GLY A 622 -14.32 25.20 -12.44
N SER A 623 -15.52 24.77 -12.12
CA SER A 623 -16.82 24.93 -12.76
C SER A 623 -17.30 23.76 -13.62
N THR A 624 -18.47 23.28 -13.19
CA THR A 624 -19.46 22.42 -13.86
C THR A 624 -19.14 20.94 -14.01
N ALA A 625 -19.79 20.16 -13.16
CA ALA A 625 -20.00 18.73 -13.32
C ALA A 625 -20.73 18.49 -14.66
N SER A 626 -20.05 17.83 -15.62
CA SER A 626 -20.73 17.35 -16.81
C SER A 626 -21.35 16.00 -16.50
N THR A 627 -22.66 15.96 -16.55
CA THR A 627 -23.52 14.77 -16.42
C THR A 627 -23.17 13.76 -17.51
N ALA A 628 -22.95 12.51 -17.12
CA ALA A 628 -22.82 11.41 -18.06
C ALA A 628 -24.10 11.26 -18.88
N THR A 629 -23.99 11.38 -20.18
CA THR A 629 -25.11 11.21 -21.11
C THR A 629 -25.09 9.77 -21.62
N VAL A 630 -26.19 9.08 -21.43
CA VAL A 630 -26.46 7.79 -22.06
C VAL A 630 -26.85 8.07 -23.51
N GLU A 631 -25.98 7.76 -24.46
CA GLU A 631 -26.29 7.96 -25.89
C GLU A 631 -26.91 6.68 -26.48
N ARG A 632 -28.09 6.82 -27.02
CA ARG A 632 -28.73 5.85 -27.91
C ARG A 632 -28.07 5.88 -29.28
N GLN A 633 -27.85 4.74 -29.87
CA GLN A 633 -27.27 4.52 -31.21
C GLN A 633 -28.04 5.17 -32.39
N GLU A 634 -29.07 5.95 -32.16
CA GLU A 634 -29.79 6.68 -33.22
C GLU A 634 -29.11 7.97 -33.69
N ASN A 635 -27.95 8.35 -33.14
CA ASN A 635 -27.32 9.65 -33.40
C ASN A 635 -26.06 9.66 -34.28
N GLU A 636 -25.70 8.56 -34.94
CA GLU A 636 -24.61 8.61 -35.93
C GLU A 636 -24.84 9.63 -37.09
N ARG A 637 -26.05 10.12 -37.26
CA ARG A 637 -26.37 11.16 -38.26
C ARG A 637 -26.40 12.59 -37.71
N ARG A 638 -26.22 12.84 -36.43
CA ARG A 638 -26.28 14.20 -35.85
C ARG A 638 -24.94 14.78 -35.40
N MET A 639 -23.85 14.04 -35.44
CA MET A 639 -22.51 14.57 -35.17
C MET A 639 -21.88 15.35 -36.33
N ALA A 640 -22.60 15.61 -37.42
CA ALA A 640 -22.13 16.39 -38.57
C ALA A 640 -22.60 17.84 -38.56
N ALA A 641 -23.06 18.40 -37.45
CA ALA A 641 -23.44 19.82 -37.41
C ALA A 641 -22.32 20.67 -36.80
N PRO A 642 -21.89 21.76 -37.46
CA PRO A 642 -20.80 22.60 -36.99
C PRO A 642 -21.20 23.37 -35.74
N ILE A 643 -20.26 23.45 -34.79
CA ILE A 643 -20.37 24.28 -33.58
C ILE A 643 -20.46 25.75 -33.99
N PRO A 644 -21.47 26.55 -33.52
CA PRO A 644 -21.56 27.95 -33.82
C PRO A 644 -20.37 28.72 -33.25
N GLN A 645 -19.68 29.47 -34.09
CA GLN A 645 -18.67 30.44 -33.65
C GLN A 645 -19.34 31.56 -32.85
N TYR A 646 -19.07 31.61 -31.55
CA TYR A 646 -19.43 32.78 -30.74
C TYR A 646 -18.48 33.94 -31.05
N SER A 647 -18.99 34.94 -31.76
CA SER A 647 -18.33 36.22 -31.98
C SER A 647 -18.23 36.99 -30.65
N ARG A 648 -17.03 37.45 -30.33
CA ARG A 648 -16.77 38.41 -29.25
C ARG A 648 -17.56 39.68 -29.50
N ARG A 649 -18.55 39.99 -28.62
CA ARG A 649 -19.03 41.35 -28.44
C ARG A 649 -18.47 41.90 -27.13
N SER A 650 -17.76 42.98 -27.24
CA SER A 650 -17.30 43.88 -26.19
C SER A 650 -18.50 44.51 -25.43
N GLY A 651 -18.54 44.37 -24.12
CA GLY A 651 -19.47 45.07 -23.26
C GLY A 651 -18.85 45.32 -21.89
N THR A 652 -18.70 46.58 -21.55
CA THR A 652 -18.07 47.19 -20.40
C THR A 652 -18.82 47.02 -19.08
N GLY A 653 -18.08 46.65 -18.02
CA GLY A 653 -18.22 47.01 -16.61
C GLY A 653 -19.25 46.30 -15.74
N PRO A 654 -19.15 46.36 -14.40
CA PRO A 654 -18.06 46.79 -13.53
C PRO A 654 -17.59 45.70 -12.52
N GLY A 655 -16.44 45.95 -11.96
CA GLY A 655 -15.62 45.07 -11.14
C GLY A 655 -16.22 44.60 -9.81
N TYR A 656 -15.80 43.40 -9.43
CA TYR A 656 -15.69 42.94 -8.05
C TYR A 656 -14.37 42.22 -7.83
N GLY A 657 -13.83 42.43 -6.63
CA GLY A 657 -12.44 42.24 -6.25
C GLY A 657 -11.91 40.83 -6.32
N LEU A 658 -10.64 40.80 -6.65
CA LEU A 658 -9.75 39.64 -6.59
C LEU A 658 -9.49 39.25 -5.11
N ALA A 659 -9.85 38.05 -4.75
CA ALA A 659 -9.31 37.38 -3.57
C ALA A 659 -8.07 36.59 -4.01
N GLN A 660 -6.97 36.79 -3.33
CA GLN A 660 -5.67 36.18 -3.57
C GLN A 660 -5.66 34.68 -3.18
N PRO A 661 -4.82 33.86 -3.80
CA PRO A 661 -4.69 32.46 -3.47
C PRO A 661 -3.89 32.24 -2.19
N TRP A 662 -4.30 31.24 -1.42
CA TRP A 662 -3.60 30.78 -0.24
C TRP A 662 -2.33 30.03 -0.64
N ASP A 663 -1.20 30.53 -0.18
CA ASP A 663 0.07 29.85 -0.19
C ASP A 663 0.07 28.70 0.82
N SER A 664 0.44 27.53 0.31
CA SER A 664 0.73 26.35 1.11
C SER A 664 2.17 26.38 1.57
N SER A 665 2.37 26.52 2.85
CA SER A 665 3.60 26.09 3.53
C SER A 665 3.35 24.81 4.33
#